data_ab0d1d227de66db239b1a0204f7a29c8
#
_entry.id   ab0d1d227de66db239b1a0204f7a29c8
#
_cell.length_a   1.000
_cell.length_b   1.000
_cell.length_c   1.000
_cell.angle_alpha   90.00
_cell.angle_beta   90.00
_cell.angle_gamma   90.00
#
_symmetry.space_group_name_H-M   'P 1'
#
loop_
_entity.id
_entity.type
_entity.pdbx_description
1 polymer ?
#
loop_
_entity_poly.entity_id
_entity_poly.type
_entity_poly.pdbx_seq_one_letter_code
_entity_poly.pdbx_strand_id
1 'polypeptide(L)'
;MSEILGPERVGGQGLDSHQEESGNRAILALLRDPEVAAHVDLVITQRDDAYEVWSQRGLVRFQRLAADGRPQFRLVEQIGTNPIADQRHDVLTTCADELAAAAAGGHPSSDPNQAFIEPAQLTYPHAYERIAQLFDSPFAPDLVVSAKCYAFGLQPGQHGALDVVQSRAPLAFAGPGIQPGLYDTAPRHIDIAPTICRMMRFPLIDGLDWSGRSATARGVAPDVYLQRQDGRVLEEIVDADAPPPARAYLVIFDGLSHSELQWLLDGDDPIIANLRRLLDRAARFRAGSTVNFPTITWPSHSALLTGAWCGHHDIVNPTYYDRAARQPLAPQGQAMMTEGFLGAGVETLYEAFHRVHGAAALTASIHEPQGRGADHAALEGRVVGPRDRLKALTAELVGEIDPRWKADGHDGVQREALLDARGLAQMLVLFDDPAHPPPRFTAHEFALTDGAGHEYGPHSQGLRDAVAESDRRLGIALDHLAALGLLDSTLFVFTSDHGMAAQDVALAANPARHPERIGLKAVTGEPMIWLRDLAVAVEPANDGRTARVIVCDNDADLSGEQPPVAGAEVRVMGCADHLIASLTTNAAGVAGFATPADVAPHDIVLSIHHPDYNPRHLRLDGTNLAIDLRRELYGTMR
;
A
#
# COMPACT_ATOMS: atom_id res chain seq x y z
N MET A 1 -2.42 2.04 39.36
CA MET A 1 -1.86 1.78 38.01
C MET A 1 -2.84 2.39 37.05
N SER A 2 -2.54 3.57 36.57
CA SER A 2 -3.37 4.34 35.65
C SER A 2 -3.32 3.69 34.28
N GLU A 3 -4.47 3.34 33.75
CA GLU A 3 -4.66 2.96 32.36
C GLU A 3 -4.11 4.08 31.47
N ILE A 4 -3.02 3.78 30.80
CA ILE A 4 -2.59 4.55 29.62
C ILE A 4 -3.44 3.98 28.49
N LEU A 5 -4.66 4.51 28.36
CA LEU A 5 -5.36 4.50 27.08
C LEU A 5 -4.46 5.31 26.14
N GLY A 6 -3.84 4.63 25.18
CA GLY A 6 -3.19 5.32 24.06
C GLY A 6 -4.22 6.25 23.41
N PRO A 7 -3.81 7.36 22.78
CA PRO A 7 -4.73 8.27 22.14
C PRO A 7 -5.62 7.45 21.17
N GLU A 8 -6.94 7.61 21.29
CA GLU A 8 -7.86 7.13 20.26
C GLU A 8 -7.27 7.64 18.93
N ARG A 9 -6.87 6.70 18.06
CA ARG A 9 -6.42 7.08 16.73
C ARG A 9 -7.60 7.76 16.06
N VAL A 10 -7.51 9.06 15.90
CA VAL A 10 -8.38 9.79 14.99
C VAL A 10 -8.06 9.18 13.61
N GLY A 11 -9.03 8.48 13.03
CA GLY A 11 -8.87 7.87 11.72
C GLY A 11 -8.32 8.89 10.73
N GLY A 12 -7.52 8.42 9.76
CA GLY A 12 -6.95 9.29 8.74
C GLY A 12 -8.02 10.19 8.15
N GLN A 13 -7.72 11.47 8.07
CA GLN A 13 -8.68 12.47 7.62
C GLN A 13 -8.75 12.41 6.09
N GLY A 14 -9.78 11.78 5.54
CA GLY A 14 -10.17 12.00 4.14
C GLY A 14 -10.67 13.45 3.92
N LEU A 15 -11.33 13.69 2.80
CA LEU A 15 -11.93 15.00 2.52
C LEU A 15 -12.99 15.37 3.57
N ASP A 16 -12.71 16.37 4.37
CA ASP A 16 -13.67 16.96 5.28
C ASP A 16 -14.45 18.11 4.62
N SER A 17 -15.36 18.74 5.35
CA SER A 17 -16.16 19.84 4.85
C SER A 17 -15.32 21.06 4.42
N HIS A 18 -14.10 21.22 4.94
CA HIS A 18 -13.20 22.30 4.59
C HIS A 18 -12.42 22.03 3.30
N GLN A 19 -12.09 20.77 3.04
CA GLN A 19 -11.37 20.34 1.83
C GLN A 19 -12.28 20.03 0.63
N GLU A 20 -13.60 20.06 0.82
CA GLU A 20 -14.55 19.65 -0.21
C GLU A 20 -14.39 20.43 -1.53
N GLU A 21 -14.09 21.71 -1.49
CA GLU A 21 -13.95 22.54 -2.68
C GLU A 21 -12.73 22.12 -3.53
N SER A 22 -11.55 22.04 -2.92
CA SER A 22 -10.32 21.67 -3.63
C SER A 22 -10.32 20.19 -4.02
N GLY A 23 -10.83 19.30 -3.14
CA GLY A 23 -11.00 17.91 -3.41
C GLY A 23 -11.93 17.63 -4.60
N ASN A 24 -13.07 18.32 -4.67
CA ASN A 24 -13.98 18.21 -5.81
C ASN A 24 -13.35 18.74 -7.11
N ARG A 25 -12.59 19.82 -7.05
CA ARG A 25 -11.83 20.30 -8.21
C ARG A 25 -10.78 19.30 -8.68
N ALA A 26 -10.06 18.66 -7.75
CA ALA A 26 -9.08 17.64 -8.07
C ALA A 26 -9.74 16.41 -8.72
N ILE A 27 -10.81 15.88 -8.13
CA ILE A 27 -11.56 14.73 -8.67
C ILE A 27 -12.10 15.06 -10.08
N LEU A 28 -12.70 16.23 -10.24
CA LEU A 28 -13.24 16.66 -11.54
C LEU A 28 -12.14 16.73 -12.61
N ALA A 29 -10.99 17.32 -12.28
CA ALA A 29 -9.87 17.42 -13.19
C ALA A 29 -9.31 16.04 -13.57
N LEU A 30 -9.09 15.18 -12.58
CA LEU A 30 -8.58 13.82 -12.81
C LEU A 30 -9.48 12.96 -13.71
N LEU A 31 -10.80 13.19 -13.69
CA LEU A 31 -11.76 12.38 -14.44
C LEU A 31 -12.28 13.05 -15.73
N ARG A 32 -12.03 14.36 -15.93
CA ARG A 32 -12.54 15.11 -17.09
C ARG A 32 -11.48 15.79 -17.93
N ASP A 33 -10.30 16.09 -17.39
CA ASP A 33 -9.23 16.71 -18.16
C ASP A 33 -8.73 15.71 -19.21
N PRO A 34 -8.76 16.05 -20.52
CA PRO A 34 -8.36 15.14 -21.58
C PRO A 34 -6.90 14.67 -21.48
N GLU A 35 -6.02 15.45 -20.84
CA GLU A 35 -4.60 15.09 -20.71
C GLU A 35 -4.37 13.97 -19.71
N VAL A 36 -5.26 13.79 -18.74
CA VAL A 36 -5.06 12.83 -17.64
C VAL A 36 -6.18 11.82 -17.46
N ALA A 37 -7.42 12.18 -17.83
CA ALA A 37 -8.58 11.30 -17.62
C ALA A 37 -8.49 9.96 -18.38
N ALA A 38 -7.72 9.92 -19.48
CA ALA A 38 -7.44 8.69 -20.21
C ALA A 38 -6.61 7.67 -19.42
N HIS A 39 -5.85 8.13 -18.41
CA HIS A 39 -4.94 7.33 -17.60
C HIS A 39 -5.55 6.86 -16.28
N VAL A 40 -6.62 7.54 -15.81
CA VAL A 40 -7.23 7.30 -14.50
C VAL A 40 -8.32 6.24 -14.59
N ASP A 41 -8.23 5.23 -13.73
CA ASP A 41 -9.30 4.27 -13.50
C ASP A 41 -10.19 4.71 -12.34
N LEU A 42 -9.60 4.92 -11.15
CA LEU A 42 -10.32 5.25 -9.93
C LEU A 42 -9.70 6.47 -9.24
N VAL A 43 -10.56 7.30 -8.66
CA VAL A 43 -10.17 8.31 -7.66
C VAL A 43 -10.91 7.96 -6.38
N ILE A 44 -10.16 7.74 -5.32
CA ILE A 44 -10.65 7.20 -4.05
C ILE A 44 -10.46 8.23 -2.96
N THR A 45 -11.46 8.44 -2.13
CA THR A 45 -11.41 9.33 -0.98
C THR A 45 -12.27 8.81 0.16
N GLN A 46 -12.03 9.29 1.36
CA GLN A 46 -12.96 9.19 2.48
C GLN A 46 -13.66 10.54 2.65
N ARG A 47 -14.96 10.52 2.92
CA ARG A 47 -15.73 11.71 3.23
C ARG A 47 -16.70 11.39 4.36
N ASP A 48 -16.59 12.12 5.46
CA ASP A 48 -17.27 11.79 6.70
C ASP A 48 -16.97 10.34 7.16
N ASP A 49 -18.01 9.53 7.35
CA ASP A 49 -17.93 8.12 7.75
C ASP A 49 -18.01 7.14 6.56
N ALA A 50 -17.88 7.64 5.33
CA ALA A 50 -18.03 6.85 4.12
C ALA A 50 -16.81 6.99 3.19
N TYR A 51 -16.56 5.92 2.43
CA TYR A 51 -15.55 5.85 1.39
C TYR A 51 -16.20 6.05 0.04
N GLU A 52 -15.59 6.82 -0.83
CA GLU A 52 -16.07 7.12 -2.17
C GLU A 52 -15.08 6.64 -3.22
N VAL A 53 -15.56 5.94 -4.23
CA VAL A 53 -14.77 5.53 -5.39
C VAL A 53 -15.40 6.11 -6.63
N TRP A 54 -14.71 7.07 -7.22
CA TRP A 54 -15.12 7.81 -8.40
C TRP A 54 -14.41 7.26 -9.63
N SER A 55 -15.11 7.13 -10.75
CA SER A 55 -14.56 6.78 -12.04
C SER A 55 -15.37 7.40 -13.18
N GLN A 56 -14.89 7.32 -14.43
CA GLN A 56 -15.69 7.69 -15.58
C GLN A 56 -16.94 6.80 -15.76
N ARG A 57 -16.92 5.58 -15.20
CA ARG A 57 -18.03 4.61 -15.27
C ARG A 57 -19.13 4.89 -14.25
N GLY A 58 -18.82 5.58 -13.17
CA GLY A 58 -19.75 5.87 -12.09
C GLY A 58 -19.07 6.07 -10.75
N LEU A 59 -19.91 6.16 -9.72
CA LEU A 59 -19.56 6.35 -8.32
C LEU A 59 -20.14 5.23 -7.48
N VAL A 60 -19.38 4.76 -6.50
CA VAL A 60 -19.90 4.04 -5.35
C VAL A 60 -19.48 4.72 -4.06
N ARG A 61 -20.42 4.85 -3.12
CA ARG A 61 -20.19 5.28 -1.74
C ARG A 61 -20.57 4.14 -0.81
N PHE A 62 -19.69 3.79 0.12
CA PHE A 62 -19.91 2.70 1.05
C PHE A 62 -19.38 3.03 2.45
N GLN A 63 -19.91 2.33 3.45
CA GLN A 63 -19.53 2.47 4.86
C GLN A 63 -19.05 1.14 5.41
N ARG A 64 -18.07 1.17 6.30
CA ARG A 64 -17.68 0.03 7.12
C ARG A 64 -18.61 -0.08 8.31
N LEU A 65 -19.11 -1.29 8.54
CA LEU A 65 -20.01 -1.59 9.65
C LEU A 65 -19.20 -2.13 10.83
N ALA A 66 -19.60 -1.72 12.04
CA ALA A 66 -19.13 -2.35 13.25
C ALA A 66 -19.75 -3.76 13.34
N ALA A 67 -18.94 -4.78 13.03
CA ALA A 67 -19.35 -6.18 13.07
C ALA A 67 -18.36 -6.99 13.91
N ASP A 68 -18.84 -8.06 14.54
CA ASP A 68 -17.98 -9.05 15.15
C ASP A 68 -17.37 -9.93 14.05
N GLY A 69 -16.06 -10.24 14.15
CA GLY A 69 -15.35 -11.00 13.15
C GLY A 69 -14.72 -10.12 12.06
N ARG A 70 -14.97 -10.41 10.76
CA ARG A 70 -14.41 -9.67 9.63
C ARG A 70 -15.14 -8.36 9.39
N PRO A 71 -14.47 -7.33 8.82
CA PRO A 71 -15.14 -6.11 8.43
C PRO A 71 -16.25 -6.40 7.42
N GLN A 72 -17.39 -5.75 7.61
CA GLN A 72 -18.52 -5.77 6.69
C GLN A 72 -18.74 -4.39 6.12
N PHE A 73 -19.28 -4.32 4.91
CA PHE A 73 -19.49 -3.07 4.20
C PHE A 73 -20.91 -2.95 3.70
N ARG A 74 -21.44 -1.74 3.75
CA ARG A 74 -22.78 -1.40 3.25
C ARG A 74 -22.65 -0.34 2.15
N LEU A 75 -23.27 -0.58 1.01
CA LEU A 75 -23.43 0.45 -0.01
C LEU A 75 -24.39 1.52 0.48
N VAL A 76 -23.98 2.77 0.35
CA VAL A 76 -24.78 3.94 0.75
C VAL A 76 -25.35 4.62 -0.49
N GLU A 77 -24.57 4.74 -1.55
CA GLU A 77 -24.93 5.40 -2.79
C GLU A 77 -24.23 4.75 -3.97
N GLN A 78 -24.93 4.72 -5.11
CA GLN A 78 -24.34 4.35 -6.39
C GLN A 78 -24.93 5.23 -7.49
N ILE A 79 -24.06 5.75 -8.37
CA ILE A 79 -24.42 6.47 -9.58
C ILE A 79 -23.72 5.79 -10.76
N GLY A 80 -24.46 5.44 -11.80
CA GLY A 80 -23.90 4.68 -12.92
C GLY A 80 -23.49 3.28 -12.50
N THR A 81 -22.35 2.82 -13.03
CA THR A 81 -21.78 1.51 -12.67
C THR A 81 -20.92 1.64 -11.41
N ASN A 82 -21.11 0.74 -10.44
CA ASN A 82 -20.18 0.63 -9.32
C ASN A 82 -18.81 0.18 -9.86
N PRO A 83 -17.77 1.03 -9.80
CA PRO A 83 -16.49 0.76 -10.47
C PRO A 83 -15.70 -0.41 -9.87
N ILE A 84 -16.01 -0.81 -8.64
CA ILE A 84 -15.35 -1.91 -7.90
C ILE A 84 -16.34 -3.02 -7.51
N ALA A 85 -17.43 -3.18 -8.25
CA ALA A 85 -18.47 -4.18 -7.94
C ALA A 85 -17.93 -5.62 -8.07
N ASP A 86 -17.09 -5.87 -9.06
CA ASP A 86 -16.51 -7.19 -9.28
C ASP A 86 -15.27 -7.38 -8.40
N GLN A 87 -15.44 -8.19 -7.35
CA GLN A 87 -14.38 -8.49 -6.39
C GLN A 87 -13.92 -9.96 -6.48
N ARG A 88 -14.19 -10.65 -7.60
CA ARG A 88 -13.73 -12.01 -7.79
C ARG A 88 -12.20 -12.07 -7.81
N HIS A 89 -11.68 -13.08 -7.14
CA HIS A 89 -10.24 -13.35 -7.06
C HIS A 89 -9.81 -14.46 -8.03
N ASP A 90 -10.75 -15.24 -8.56
CA ASP A 90 -10.55 -16.45 -9.36
C ASP A 90 -10.59 -16.21 -10.89
N VAL A 91 -10.38 -14.98 -11.32
CA VAL A 91 -10.30 -14.57 -12.74
C VAL A 91 -8.93 -14.01 -13.07
N LEU A 92 -8.53 -14.04 -14.33
CA LEU A 92 -7.20 -13.59 -14.78
C LEU A 92 -6.06 -14.25 -13.98
N THR A 93 -6.19 -15.55 -13.70
CA THR A 93 -5.23 -16.29 -12.86
C THR A 93 -4.01 -16.76 -13.62
N THR A 94 -4.05 -16.74 -14.95
CA THR A 94 -2.97 -17.18 -15.84
C THR A 94 -2.60 -16.10 -16.84
N CYS A 95 -1.38 -16.14 -17.37
CA CYS A 95 -0.98 -15.27 -18.50
C CYS A 95 -1.91 -15.42 -19.71
N ALA A 96 -2.41 -16.64 -19.96
CA ALA A 96 -3.35 -16.88 -21.06
C ALA A 96 -4.67 -16.13 -20.84
N ASP A 97 -5.18 -16.08 -19.60
CA ASP A 97 -6.39 -15.31 -19.27
C ASP A 97 -6.17 -13.82 -19.46
N GLU A 98 -5.03 -13.28 -19.01
CA GLU A 98 -4.67 -11.88 -19.15
C GLU A 98 -4.53 -11.48 -20.63
N LEU A 99 -3.83 -12.28 -21.44
CA LEU A 99 -3.70 -12.06 -22.89
C LEU A 99 -5.03 -12.17 -23.62
N ALA A 100 -5.89 -13.12 -23.21
CA ALA A 100 -7.23 -13.25 -23.80
C ALA A 100 -8.13 -12.05 -23.46
N ALA A 101 -8.07 -11.54 -22.24
CA ALA A 101 -8.79 -10.34 -21.83
C ALA A 101 -8.32 -9.10 -22.61
N ALA A 102 -7.03 -8.92 -22.75
CA ALA A 102 -6.45 -7.83 -23.53
C ALA A 102 -6.89 -7.91 -25.02
N ALA A 103 -6.88 -9.12 -25.61
CA ALA A 103 -7.31 -9.34 -26.99
C ALA A 103 -8.82 -9.15 -27.22
N ALA A 104 -9.66 -9.41 -26.20
CA ALA A 104 -11.12 -9.36 -26.29
C ALA A 104 -11.73 -7.95 -26.21
N GLY A 105 -11.00 -6.91 -26.54
CA GLY A 105 -11.46 -5.51 -26.52
C GLY A 105 -10.69 -4.62 -25.56
N GLY A 106 -9.43 -4.98 -25.32
CA GLY A 106 -8.50 -4.17 -24.56
C GLY A 106 -8.04 -2.91 -25.31
N HIS A 107 -7.30 -2.08 -24.61
CA HIS A 107 -6.69 -0.88 -25.19
C HIS A 107 -5.61 -1.27 -26.20
N PRO A 108 -5.68 -0.79 -27.44
CA PRO A 108 -4.66 -1.10 -28.44
C PRO A 108 -3.38 -0.31 -28.17
N SER A 109 -2.25 -1.01 -28.20
CA SER A 109 -0.93 -0.38 -28.14
C SER A 109 -0.54 0.26 -29.47
N SER A 110 0.50 1.09 -29.44
CA SER A 110 1.21 1.50 -30.65
C SER A 110 1.90 0.32 -31.37
N ASP A 111 2.20 -0.76 -30.67
CA ASP A 111 2.59 -2.06 -31.24
C ASP A 111 1.30 -2.83 -31.61
N PRO A 112 1.07 -3.15 -32.91
CA PRO A 112 -0.14 -3.84 -33.33
C PRO A 112 -0.27 -5.28 -32.80
N ASN A 113 0.78 -5.83 -32.20
CA ASN A 113 0.78 -7.16 -31.59
C ASN A 113 0.55 -7.12 -30.07
N GLN A 114 0.38 -5.94 -29.50
CA GLN A 114 0.16 -5.75 -28.07
C GLN A 114 -1.18 -5.06 -27.82
N ALA A 115 -1.88 -5.52 -26.80
CA ALA A 115 -3.07 -4.87 -26.27
C ALA A 115 -3.02 -4.94 -24.74
N PHE A 116 -3.74 -4.06 -24.06
CA PHE A 116 -3.77 -3.96 -22.61
C PHE A 116 -5.20 -4.15 -22.08
N ILE A 117 -5.32 -4.67 -20.87
CA ILE A 117 -6.61 -4.96 -20.24
C ILE A 117 -7.29 -3.66 -19.81
N GLU A 118 -8.50 -3.41 -20.31
CA GLU A 118 -9.29 -2.25 -19.91
C GLU A 118 -9.95 -2.45 -18.53
N PRO A 119 -10.16 -1.38 -17.75
CA PRO A 119 -10.78 -1.45 -16.42
C PRO A 119 -12.11 -2.20 -16.36
N ALA A 120 -12.88 -2.21 -17.44
CA ALA A 120 -14.14 -2.95 -17.51
C ALA A 120 -13.97 -4.48 -17.50
N GLN A 121 -12.77 -4.97 -17.73
CA GLN A 121 -12.39 -6.40 -17.74
C GLN A 121 -11.69 -6.82 -16.46
N LEU A 122 -11.35 -5.87 -15.60
CA LEU A 122 -10.64 -6.09 -14.34
C LEU A 122 -11.61 -6.36 -13.19
N THR A 123 -11.11 -7.04 -12.18
CA THR A 123 -11.74 -7.18 -10.87
C THR A 123 -10.88 -6.54 -9.79
N TYR A 124 -11.47 -6.31 -8.61
CA TYR A 124 -10.83 -5.62 -7.50
C TYR A 124 -11.00 -6.43 -6.21
N PRO A 125 -10.25 -7.52 -6.03
CA PRO A 125 -10.41 -8.41 -4.89
C PRO A 125 -10.29 -7.68 -3.55
N HIS A 126 -11.22 -7.92 -2.63
CA HIS A 126 -11.29 -7.28 -1.32
C HIS A 126 -11.26 -5.73 -1.35
N ALA A 127 -11.74 -5.10 -2.43
CA ALA A 127 -11.59 -3.66 -2.64
C ALA A 127 -12.11 -2.81 -1.48
N TYR A 128 -13.31 -3.12 -0.96
CA TYR A 128 -13.89 -2.35 0.16
C TYR A 128 -13.00 -2.37 1.40
N GLU A 129 -12.47 -3.55 1.75
CA GLU A 129 -11.59 -3.70 2.91
C GLU A 129 -10.25 -2.99 2.68
N ARG A 130 -9.61 -3.21 1.53
CA ARG A 130 -8.31 -2.63 1.18
C ARG A 130 -8.36 -1.09 1.11
N ILE A 131 -9.46 -0.53 0.65
CA ILE A 131 -9.68 0.92 0.64
C ILE A 131 -9.91 1.42 2.06
N ALA A 132 -10.86 0.84 2.78
CA ALA A 132 -11.26 1.35 4.09
C ALA A 132 -10.11 1.34 5.11
N GLN A 133 -9.28 0.29 5.10
CA GLN A 133 -8.16 0.19 6.03
C GLN A 133 -7.06 1.23 5.75
N LEU A 134 -6.84 1.63 4.49
CA LEU A 134 -5.84 2.64 4.15
C LEU A 134 -6.11 3.98 4.86
N PHE A 135 -7.39 4.35 4.95
CA PHE A 135 -7.82 5.58 5.61
C PHE A 135 -7.82 5.49 7.15
N ASP A 136 -7.48 4.34 7.74
CA ASP A 136 -7.31 4.21 9.19
C ASP A 136 -5.93 4.75 9.67
N SER A 137 -4.98 4.97 8.77
CA SER A 137 -3.68 5.55 9.11
C SER A 137 -3.78 7.05 9.40
N PRO A 138 -3.03 7.58 10.38
CA PRO A 138 -2.89 9.02 10.57
C PRO A 138 -2.19 9.72 9.36
N PHE A 139 -1.56 8.94 8.49
CA PHE A 139 -0.89 9.42 7.28
C PHE A 139 -1.74 9.25 6.01
N ALA A 140 -3.00 8.87 6.14
CA ALA A 140 -3.88 8.69 4.99
C ALA A 140 -3.96 9.97 4.12
N PRO A 141 -4.02 9.82 2.79
CA PRO A 141 -4.16 10.95 1.87
C PRO A 141 -5.60 11.47 1.83
N ASP A 142 -5.80 12.65 1.22
CA ASP A 142 -7.13 13.11 0.85
C ASP A 142 -7.69 12.34 -0.33
N LEU A 143 -6.82 12.04 -1.30
CA LEU A 143 -7.17 11.34 -2.52
C LEU A 143 -6.14 10.27 -2.83
N VAL A 144 -6.60 9.13 -3.36
CA VAL A 144 -5.75 8.11 -3.99
C VAL A 144 -6.17 7.95 -5.45
N VAL A 145 -5.20 7.98 -6.36
CA VAL A 145 -5.44 7.84 -7.79
C VAL A 145 -4.96 6.48 -8.26
N SER A 146 -5.87 5.52 -8.45
CA SER A 146 -5.53 4.26 -9.12
C SER A 146 -5.56 4.50 -10.62
N ALA A 147 -4.40 4.41 -11.27
CA ALA A 147 -4.31 4.49 -12.71
C ALA A 147 -4.94 3.25 -13.36
N LYS A 148 -5.24 3.33 -14.65
CA LYS A 148 -5.55 2.15 -15.44
C LYS A 148 -4.36 1.19 -15.41
N CYS A 149 -4.62 -0.09 -15.42
CA CYS A 149 -3.63 -1.15 -15.30
C CYS A 149 -2.37 -0.93 -16.15
N TYR A 150 -2.51 -0.30 -17.31
CA TYR A 150 -1.47 -0.08 -18.32
C TYR A 150 -0.99 1.38 -18.44
N ALA A 151 -1.48 2.30 -17.64
CA ALA A 151 -1.31 3.74 -17.90
C ALA A 151 -0.64 4.49 -16.74
N PHE A 152 0.32 3.85 -16.08
CA PHE A 152 0.90 4.38 -14.85
C PHE A 152 2.41 4.63 -14.93
N GLY A 153 3.10 4.35 -15.97
CA GLY A 153 4.53 4.42 -15.86
C GLY A 153 5.31 4.73 -17.10
N LEU A 154 6.59 5.04 -16.87
CA LEU A 154 7.61 5.28 -17.89
C LEU A 154 8.33 3.98 -18.28
N GLN A 155 8.08 2.87 -17.57
CA GLN A 155 8.75 1.59 -17.72
C GLN A 155 7.76 0.54 -18.27
N PRO A 156 8.25 -0.51 -18.96
CA PRO A 156 7.39 -1.58 -19.52
C PRO A 156 6.52 -2.34 -18.53
N GLY A 157 6.91 -2.42 -17.27
CA GLY A 157 6.12 -3.00 -16.19
C GLY A 157 5.94 -2.05 -15.02
N GLN A 158 4.76 -2.05 -14.39
CA GLN A 158 4.45 -1.24 -13.22
C GLN A 158 3.40 -1.92 -12.31
N HIS A 159 3.35 -1.41 -11.08
CA HIS A 159 2.45 -1.84 -10.03
C HIS A 159 2.00 -0.63 -9.18
N GLY A 160 1.07 -0.81 -8.24
CA GLY A 160 0.56 0.26 -7.36
C GLY A 160 -0.95 0.43 -7.41
N ALA A 161 -1.64 -0.14 -8.43
CA ALA A 161 -3.08 -0.02 -8.59
C ALA A 161 -3.87 -1.04 -7.75
N LEU A 162 -5.20 -0.83 -7.66
CA LEU A 162 -6.10 -1.68 -6.88
C LEU A 162 -6.51 -2.97 -7.61
N ASP A 163 -6.33 -3.03 -8.93
CA ASP A 163 -6.80 -4.12 -9.78
C ASP A 163 -6.16 -5.48 -9.48
N VAL A 164 -6.80 -6.54 -9.96
CA VAL A 164 -6.41 -7.93 -9.66
C VAL A 164 -5.03 -8.31 -10.22
N VAL A 165 -4.60 -7.75 -11.34
CA VAL A 165 -3.32 -8.10 -11.99
C VAL A 165 -2.15 -7.65 -11.13
N GLN A 166 -2.21 -6.41 -10.63
CA GLN A 166 -1.18 -5.84 -9.77
C GLN A 166 -1.31 -6.30 -8.31
N SER A 167 -2.50 -6.75 -7.90
CA SER A 167 -2.79 -7.15 -6.52
C SER A 167 -2.56 -8.63 -6.23
N ARG A 168 -2.22 -9.44 -7.22
CA ARG A 168 -2.13 -10.89 -7.05
C ARG A 168 -0.69 -11.35 -6.98
N ALA A 169 -0.32 -11.93 -5.82
CA ALA A 169 0.96 -12.59 -5.58
C ALA A 169 0.78 -14.11 -5.51
N PRO A 170 1.77 -14.92 -5.90
CA PRO A 170 1.76 -16.34 -5.60
C PRO A 170 1.79 -16.58 -4.08
N LEU A 171 1.27 -17.71 -3.63
CA LEU A 171 1.39 -18.12 -2.23
C LEU A 171 1.48 -19.63 -2.10
N ALA A 172 2.49 -20.10 -1.36
CA ALA A 172 2.67 -21.49 -1.05
C ALA A 172 3.27 -21.69 0.35
N PHE A 173 2.85 -22.73 1.05
CA PHE A 173 3.41 -23.17 2.32
C PHE A 173 3.89 -24.61 2.18
N ALA A 174 5.13 -24.91 2.56
CA ALA A 174 5.74 -26.23 2.49
C ALA A 174 6.52 -26.56 3.78
N GLY A 175 6.46 -27.77 4.24
CA GLY A 175 7.22 -28.25 5.40
C GLY A 175 6.37 -28.97 6.44
N PRO A 176 6.91 -29.19 7.65
CA PRO A 176 6.20 -29.90 8.70
C PRO A 176 4.88 -29.24 9.07
N GLY A 177 3.84 -30.03 9.23
CA GLY A 177 2.50 -29.56 9.63
C GLY A 177 1.68 -28.95 8.52
N ILE A 178 2.16 -28.95 7.27
CA ILE A 178 1.39 -28.49 6.11
C ILE A 178 0.68 -29.68 5.47
N GLN A 179 -0.59 -29.49 5.14
CA GLN A 179 -1.36 -30.38 4.29
C GLN A 179 -1.17 -29.95 2.82
N PRO A 180 -0.36 -30.71 2.02
CA PRO A 180 -0.13 -30.34 0.63
C PRO A 180 -1.42 -30.41 -0.19
N GLY A 181 -1.55 -29.52 -1.16
CA GLY A 181 -2.71 -29.50 -2.05
C GLY A 181 -2.86 -28.18 -2.78
N LEU A 182 -3.87 -28.11 -3.63
CA LEU A 182 -4.28 -26.89 -4.33
C LEU A 182 -5.63 -26.45 -3.76
N TYR A 183 -5.66 -25.27 -3.15
CA TYR A 183 -6.80 -24.73 -2.42
C TYR A 183 -7.50 -23.63 -3.21
N ASP A 184 -8.84 -23.57 -3.10
CA ASP A 184 -9.69 -22.58 -3.77
C ASP A 184 -9.99 -21.34 -2.87
N THR A 185 -9.50 -21.34 -1.64
CA THR A 185 -9.60 -20.18 -0.75
C THR A 185 -8.83 -18.98 -1.31
N ALA A 186 -9.29 -17.78 -0.99
CA ALA A 186 -8.67 -16.51 -1.36
C ALA A 186 -7.93 -15.91 -0.15
N PRO A 187 -6.65 -16.24 0.07
CA PRO A 187 -5.87 -15.65 1.14
C PRO A 187 -5.51 -14.19 0.82
N ARG A 188 -5.21 -13.47 1.88
CA ARG A 188 -4.64 -12.12 1.81
C ARG A 188 -3.23 -12.15 2.37
N HIS A 189 -2.37 -11.24 1.97
CA HIS A 189 -1.00 -11.16 2.49
C HIS A 189 -0.94 -11.11 4.00
N ILE A 190 -1.84 -10.38 4.62
CA ILE A 190 -1.96 -10.29 6.09
C ILE A 190 -2.29 -11.62 6.77
N ASP A 191 -2.72 -12.64 6.04
CA ASP A 191 -3.02 -13.98 6.57
C ASP A 191 -1.73 -14.82 6.77
N ILE A 192 -0.59 -14.38 6.18
CA ILE A 192 0.69 -15.12 6.21
C ILE A 192 1.30 -15.13 7.62
N ALA A 193 1.48 -13.98 8.24
CA ALA A 193 2.11 -13.88 9.56
C ALA A 193 1.37 -14.65 10.65
N PRO A 194 0.03 -14.54 10.83
CA PRO A 194 -0.68 -15.35 11.82
C PRO A 194 -0.65 -16.85 11.50
N THR A 195 -0.62 -17.22 10.20
CA THR A 195 -0.48 -18.64 9.81
C THR A 195 0.90 -19.18 10.20
N ILE A 196 1.98 -18.44 10.01
CA ILE A 196 3.31 -18.80 10.50
C ILE A 196 3.29 -18.98 12.03
N CYS A 197 2.73 -18.03 12.77
CA CYS A 197 2.61 -18.12 14.23
C CYS A 197 1.84 -19.36 14.67
N ARG A 198 0.73 -19.69 14.00
CA ARG A 198 -0.09 -20.89 14.24
C ARG A 198 0.72 -22.16 14.00
N MET A 199 1.45 -22.25 12.87
CA MET A 199 2.29 -23.39 12.52
C MET A 199 3.42 -23.59 13.51
N MET A 200 4.04 -22.50 13.98
CA MET A 200 5.09 -22.48 15.00
C MET A 200 4.56 -22.73 16.42
N ARG A 201 3.25 -22.93 16.59
CA ARG A 201 2.55 -23.10 17.87
C ARG A 201 2.81 -21.98 18.88
N PHE A 202 2.80 -20.76 18.40
CA PHE A 202 2.90 -19.59 19.29
C PHE A 202 1.68 -19.52 20.22
N PRO A 203 1.84 -19.03 21.45
CA PRO A 203 0.70 -18.78 22.33
C PRO A 203 -0.15 -17.65 21.77
N LEU A 204 -1.46 -17.77 21.94
CA LEU A 204 -2.39 -16.67 21.70
C LEU A 204 -2.12 -15.53 22.68
N ILE A 205 -2.34 -14.31 22.23
CA ILE A 205 -2.18 -13.11 23.04
C ILE A 205 -3.45 -12.25 22.99
N ASP A 206 -3.57 -11.32 23.91
CA ASP A 206 -4.63 -10.29 23.90
C ASP A 206 -4.18 -9.11 23.01
N GLY A 207 -4.04 -9.36 21.71
CA GLY A 207 -3.72 -8.34 20.73
C GLY A 207 -4.96 -7.62 20.20
N LEU A 208 -4.73 -6.62 19.38
CA LEU A 208 -5.79 -5.89 18.68
C LEU A 208 -6.16 -6.58 17.38
N ASP A 209 -7.44 -6.62 17.09
CA ASP A 209 -7.95 -7.07 15.80
C ASP A 209 -8.04 -5.94 14.77
N TRP A 210 -8.59 -6.25 13.59
CA TRP A 210 -8.79 -5.29 12.49
C TRP A 210 -9.54 -4.01 12.92
N SER A 211 -10.41 -4.07 13.93
CA SER A 211 -11.17 -2.91 14.41
C SER A 211 -10.44 -2.11 15.49
N GLY A 212 -9.20 -2.50 15.84
CA GLY A 212 -8.44 -1.87 16.93
C GLY A 212 -8.94 -2.22 18.33
N ARG A 213 -9.76 -3.27 18.48
CA ARG A 213 -10.27 -3.72 19.77
C ARG A 213 -9.49 -4.93 20.27
N SER A 214 -9.28 -4.98 21.60
CA SER A 214 -8.72 -6.15 22.25
C SER A 214 -9.62 -7.37 22.00
N ALA A 215 -9.00 -8.48 21.65
CA ALA A 215 -9.67 -9.75 21.43
C ALA A 215 -10.44 -10.21 22.65
N THR A 216 -9.87 -10.06 23.85
CA THR A 216 -10.51 -10.42 25.13
C THR A 216 -11.71 -9.56 25.42
N ALA A 217 -11.70 -8.26 25.10
CA ALA A 217 -12.81 -7.34 25.33
C ALA A 217 -14.08 -7.72 24.55
N ARG A 218 -13.98 -8.54 23.51
CA ARG A 218 -15.11 -9.02 22.72
C ARG A 218 -15.71 -10.34 23.20
N GLY A 219 -15.09 -10.99 24.18
CA GLY A 219 -15.55 -12.29 24.68
C GLY A 219 -15.44 -13.44 23.65
N VAL A 220 -14.68 -13.24 22.59
CA VAL A 220 -14.40 -14.24 21.55
C VAL A 220 -13.08 -14.91 21.89
N ALA A 221 -12.97 -16.24 21.73
CA ALA A 221 -11.69 -16.92 21.76
C ALA A 221 -10.90 -16.45 20.53
N PRO A 222 -9.81 -15.70 20.68
CA PRO A 222 -9.16 -15.07 19.55
C PRO A 222 -8.09 -15.96 18.98
N ASP A 223 -8.02 -16.02 17.65
CA ASP A 223 -6.87 -16.54 16.92
C ASP A 223 -5.86 -15.40 16.72
N VAL A 224 -5.57 -14.64 17.78
CA VAL A 224 -4.67 -13.49 17.75
C VAL A 224 -3.32 -13.88 18.32
N TYR A 225 -2.29 -13.80 17.48
CA TYR A 225 -0.91 -14.15 17.78
C TYR A 225 0.02 -12.95 17.83
N LEU A 226 -0.39 -11.80 17.27
CA LEU A 226 0.42 -10.60 17.09
C LEU A 226 -0.27 -9.40 17.77
N GLN A 227 0.49 -8.38 18.15
CA GLN A 227 -0.06 -7.21 18.87
C GLN A 227 -1.19 -6.52 18.09
N ARG A 228 -1.09 -6.43 16.78
CA ARG A 228 -2.15 -6.06 15.85
C ARG A 228 -2.22 -7.11 14.77
N GLN A 229 -3.41 -7.67 14.56
CA GLN A 229 -3.62 -8.72 13.57
C GLN A 229 -4.92 -8.48 12.82
N ASP A 230 -4.82 -8.16 11.54
CA ASP A 230 -5.96 -8.02 10.64
C ASP A 230 -6.24 -9.33 9.88
N GLY A 231 -5.21 -10.12 9.70
CA GLY A 231 -5.26 -11.41 9.03
C GLY A 231 -5.86 -12.52 9.87
N ARG A 232 -6.25 -13.60 9.20
CA ARG A 232 -6.67 -14.87 9.83
C ARG A 232 -5.62 -15.94 9.60
N VAL A 233 -5.69 -16.99 10.41
CA VAL A 233 -4.98 -18.22 10.13
C VAL A 233 -5.64 -18.96 8.94
N LEU A 234 -4.83 -19.53 8.07
CA LEU A 234 -5.27 -20.40 6.99
C LEU A 234 -5.37 -21.85 7.54
N GLU A 235 -6.37 -22.10 8.40
CA GLU A 235 -6.52 -23.39 9.10
C GLU A 235 -6.71 -24.56 8.14
N GLU A 236 -7.17 -24.32 6.93
CA GLU A 236 -7.38 -25.33 5.89
C GLU A 236 -6.10 -26.05 5.44
N ILE A 237 -4.92 -25.43 5.64
CA ILE A 237 -3.63 -26.02 5.28
C ILE A 237 -2.90 -26.64 6.48
N VAL A 238 -3.45 -26.54 7.70
CA VAL A 238 -2.77 -26.94 8.94
C VAL A 238 -3.06 -28.40 9.26
N ASP A 239 -2.00 -29.19 9.42
CA ASP A 239 -2.06 -30.51 10.08
C ASP A 239 -1.74 -30.33 11.57
N ALA A 240 -2.79 -30.27 12.39
CA ALA A 240 -2.67 -30.02 13.82
C ALA A 240 -1.96 -31.17 14.59
N ASP A 241 -1.94 -32.39 14.04
CA ASP A 241 -1.35 -33.56 14.67
C ASP A 241 0.15 -33.70 14.37
N ALA A 242 0.64 -33.03 13.31
CA ALA A 242 2.06 -33.03 12.96
C ALA A 242 2.90 -32.27 13.99
N PRO A 243 4.19 -32.64 14.19
CA PRO A 243 5.09 -31.86 15.02
C PRO A 243 5.31 -30.45 14.42
N PRO A 244 5.48 -29.41 15.28
CA PRO A 244 5.76 -28.07 14.78
C PRO A 244 7.11 -28.00 14.06
N PRO A 245 7.26 -27.14 13.06
CA PRO A 245 8.56 -26.87 12.45
C PRO A 245 9.53 -26.28 13.47
N ALA A 246 10.83 -26.54 13.27
CA ALA A 246 11.87 -25.99 14.13
C ALA A 246 12.16 -24.52 13.84
N ARG A 247 11.88 -24.08 12.62
CA ARG A 247 12.07 -22.72 12.11
C ARG A 247 11.12 -22.40 10.97
N ALA A 248 10.99 -21.10 10.64
CA ALA A 248 10.28 -20.65 9.45
C ALA A 248 11.21 -19.85 8.53
N TYR A 249 11.02 -20.01 7.23
CA TYR A 249 11.77 -19.34 6.17
C TYR A 249 10.79 -18.77 5.14
N LEU A 250 10.65 -17.45 5.10
CA LEU A 250 9.85 -16.73 4.14
C LEU A 250 10.74 -16.35 2.94
N VAL A 251 10.39 -16.83 1.77
CA VAL A 251 11.04 -16.55 0.48
C VAL A 251 10.15 -15.62 -0.31
N ILE A 252 10.68 -14.47 -0.71
CA ILE A 252 9.95 -13.45 -1.46
C ILE A 252 10.67 -13.22 -2.79
N PHE A 253 9.97 -13.43 -3.91
CA PHE A 253 10.42 -13.00 -5.23
C PHE A 253 9.66 -11.72 -5.56
N ASP A 254 10.31 -10.58 -5.35
CA ASP A 254 9.70 -9.25 -5.49
C ASP A 254 9.11 -9.05 -6.89
N GLY A 255 7.90 -8.52 -6.98
CA GLY A 255 7.21 -8.21 -8.23
C GLY A 255 6.81 -9.42 -9.09
N LEU A 256 7.04 -10.67 -8.65
CA LEU A 256 6.63 -11.85 -9.41
C LEU A 256 5.13 -12.07 -9.35
N SER A 257 4.42 -11.82 -10.44
CA SER A 257 2.98 -12.05 -10.50
C SER A 257 2.62 -13.53 -10.40
N HIS A 258 1.47 -13.83 -9.81
CA HIS A 258 0.95 -15.19 -9.73
C HIS A 258 0.74 -15.82 -11.12
N SER A 259 0.25 -15.04 -12.08
CA SER A 259 0.00 -15.51 -13.45
C SER A 259 1.29 -15.95 -14.16
N GLU A 260 2.41 -15.27 -13.94
CA GLU A 260 3.72 -15.66 -14.48
C GLU A 260 4.19 -16.97 -13.86
N LEU A 261 4.11 -17.11 -12.52
CA LEU A 261 4.46 -18.37 -11.87
C LEU A 261 3.55 -19.54 -12.35
N GLN A 262 2.25 -19.30 -12.48
CA GLN A 262 1.31 -20.31 -12.96
C GLN A 262 1.64 -20.76 -14.38
N TRP A 263 2.02 -19.82 -15.27
CA TRP A 263 2.45 -20.16 -16.62
C TRP A 263 3.70 -21.06 -16.63
N LEU A 264 4.70 -20.76 -15.78
CA LEU A 264 5.90 -21.58 -15.63
C LEU A 264 5.60 -22.98 -15.06
N LEU A 265 4.63 -23.06 -14.14
CA LEU A 265 4.18 -24.33 -13.58
C LEU A 265 3.45 -25.21 -14.60
N ASP A 266 2.51 -24.62 -15.36
CA ASP A 266 1.70 -25.33 -16.35
C ASP A 266 2.55 -25.79 -17.54
N GLY A 267 3.54 -25.01 -17.92
CA GLY A 267 4.49 -25.33 -18.98
C GLY A 267 5.55 -26.34 -18.60
N ASP A 268 5.59 -26.78 -17.32
CA ASP A 268 6.67 -27.63 -16.78
C ASP A 268 8.07 -27.05 -17.07
N ASP A 269 8.19 -25.74 -16.96
CA ASP A 269 9.40 -25.03 -17.34
C ASP A 269 10.57 -25.33 -16.37
N PRO A 270 11.74 -25.74 -16.89
CA PRO A 270 12.89 -26.11 -16.06
C PRO A 270 13.53 -24.92 -15.33
N ILE A 271 13.23 -23.68 -15.70
CA ILE A 271 13.83 -22.50 -15.06
C ILE A 271 13.43 -22.31 -13.61
N ILE A 272 12.36 -22.97 -13.14
CA ILE A 272 11.91 -22.99 -11.75
C ILE A 272 12.11 -24.36 -11.08
N ALA A 273 13.10 -25.13 -11.49
CA ALA A 273 13.33 -26.48 -10.99
C ALA A 273 13.58 -26.55 -9.47
N ASN A 274 14.22 -25.55 -8.88
CA ASN A 274 14.48 -25.49 -7.46
C ASN A 274 13.24 -25.09 -6.67
N LEU A 275 12.50 -24.08 -7.16
CA LEU A 275 11.23 -23.68 -6.55
C LEU A 275 10.21 -24.83 -6.57
N ARG A 276 10.16 -25.64 -7.63
CA ARG A 276 9.32 -26.86 -7.70
C ARG A 276 9.59 -27.83 -6.55
N ARG A 277 10.83 -27.95 -6.08
CA ARG A 277 11.16 -28.78 -4.90
C ARG A 277 10.34 -28.43 -3.66
N LEU A 278 9.97 -27.15 -3.52
CA LEU A 278 9.07 -26.67 -2.47
C LEU A 278 7.62 -26.82 -2.89
N LEU A 279 7.26 -26.38 -4.11
CA LEU A 279 5.87 -26.29 -4.58
C LEU A 279 5.20 -27.65 -4.77
N ASP A 280 5.93 -28.71 -5.13
CA ASP A 280 5.38 -30.05 -5.34
C ASP A 280 4.88 -30.71 -4.03
N ARG A 281 5.34 -30.21 -2.88
CA ARG A 281 4.92 -30.66 -1.55
C ARG A 281 4.24 -29.56 -0.73
N ALA A 282 3.80 -28.53 -1.37
CA ALA A 282 3.21 -27.35 -0.73
C ALA A 282 1.68 -27.37 -0.74
N ALA A 283 1.10 -26.68 0.23
CA ALA A 283 -0.23 -26.10 0.09
C ALA A 283 -0.11 -24.85 -0.80
N ARG A 284 -0.78 -24.85 -1.92
CA ARG A 284 -0.81 -23.75 -2.90
C ARG A 284 -2.23 -23.23 -3.05
N PHE A 285 -2.38 -21.98 -3.44
CA PHE A 285 -3.68 -21.35 -3.66
C PHE A 285 -3.87 -21.07 -5.14
N ARG A 286 -4.99 -21.57 -5.71
CA ARG A 286 -5.28 -21.52 -7.14
C ARG A 286 -5.25 -20.12 -7.73
N ALA A 287 -5.73 -19.14 -6.96
CA ALA A 287 -5.76 -17.74 -7.35
C ALA A 287 -4.68 -16.89 -6.67
N GLY A 288 -3.65 -17.50 -6.10
CA GLY A 288 -2.64 -16.79 -5.33
C GLY A 288 -3.21 -16.12 -4.08
N SER A 289 -2.60 -15.02 -3.66
CA SER A 289 -3.03 -14.18 -2.55
C SER A 289 -3.25 -12.74 -2.98
N THR A 290 -4.12 -12.02 -2.25
CA THR A 290 -4.37 -10.59 -2.49
C THR A 290 -3.48 -9.75 -1.58
N VAL A 291 -2.73 -8.84 -2.18
CA VAL A 291 -1.84 -7.92 -1.45
C VAL A 291 -2.59 -6.67 -0.96
N ASN A 292 -1.95 -5.84 -0.14
CA ASN A 292 -2.52 -4.56 0.31
C ASN A 292 -2.77 -3.58 -0.85
N PHE A 293 -3.27 -2.40 -0.51
CA PHE A 293 -3.39 -1.27 -1.43
C PHE A 293 -2.82 -0.01 -0.76
N PRO A 294 -1.93 0.71 -1.46
CA PRO A 294 -1.39 0.47 -2.80
C PRO A 294 -0.52 -0.79 -2.87
N THR A 295 -0.45 -1.40 -4.08
CA THR A 295 0.30 -2.65 -4.34
C THR A 295 1.76 -2.32 -4.61
N ILE A 296 2.49 -1.96 -3.57
CA ILE A 296 3.85 -1.40 -3.63
C ILE A 296 4.71 -2.07 -2.56
N THR A 297 5.99 -2.24 -2.84
CA THR A 297 6.98 -2.99 -2.06
C THR A 297 6.93 -2.68 -0.55
N TRP A 298 7.17 -1.43 -0.12
CA TRP A 298 7.30 -1.11 1.32
C TRP A 298 6.06 -1.42 2.16
N PRO A 299 4.83 -1.01 1.75
CA PRO A 299 3.61 -1.41 2.45
C PRO A 299 3.38 -2.92 2.44
N SER A 300 3.69 -3.59 1.31
CA SER A 300 3.45 -5.03 1.16
C SER A 300 4.35 -5.87 2.04
N HIS A 301 5.66 -5.59 2.07
CA HIS A 301 6.60 -6.26 2.95
C HIS A 301 6.27 -6.08 4.43
N SER A 302 5.87 -4.86 4.81
CA SER A 302 5.41 -4.60 6.18
C SER A 302 4.15 -5.39 6.52
N ALA A 303 3.20 -5.54 5.59
CA ALA A 303 2.00 -6.35 5.78
C ALA A 303 2.31 -7.85 5.91
N LEU A 304 3.23 -8.39 5.10
CA LEU A 304 3.72 -9.77 5.18
C LEU A 304 4.28 -10.11 6.57
N LEU A 305 5.03 -9.19 7.16
CA LEU A 305 5.75 -9.42 8.41
C LEU A 305 4.96 -9.07 9.66
N THR A 306 3.88 -8.30 9.56
CA THR A 306 3.08 -7.89 10.72
C THR A 306 1.69 -8.52 10.78
N GLY A 307 1.17 -9.03 9.67
CA GLY A 307 -0.21 -9.50 9.58
C GLY A 307 -1.25 -8.37 9.71
N ALA A 308 -0.81 -7.13 9.52
CA ALA A 308 -1.64 -5.93 9.57
C ALA A 308 -1.65 -5.21 8.21
N TRP A 309 -2.76 -4.57 7.87
CA TRP A 309 -2.87 -3.74 6.67
C TRP A 309 -2.03 -2.46 6.77
N CYS A 310 -1.71 -1.84 5.63
CA CYS A 310 -0.87 -0.64 5.58
C CYS A 310 -1.42 0.54 6.39
N GLY A 311 -2.72 0.70 6.48
CA GLY A 311 -3.35 1.71 7.35
C GLY A 311 -3.21 1.44 8.84
N HIS A 312 -2.79 0.25 9.24
CA HIS A 312 -2.62 -0.16 10.63
C HIS A 312 -1.15 -0.31 11.05
N HIS A 313 -0.25 -0.56 10.10
CA HIS A 313 1.19 -0.56 10.37
C HIS A 313 1.87 0.76 9.98
N ASP A 314 1.13 1.72 9.43
CA ASP A 314 1.51 3.12 9.16
C ASP A 314 2.52 3.34 8.02
N ILE A 315 3.03 2.32 7.36
CA ILE A 315 3.79 2.47 6.11
C ILE A 315 2.81 2.40 4.95
N VAL A 316 2.23 3.53 4.60
CA VAL A 316 1.16 3.60 3.60
C VAL A 316 1.66 3.70 2.16
N ASN A 317 2.92 4.13 1.99
CA ASN A 317 3.52 4.35 0.67
C ASN A 317 5.05 4.45 0.80
N PRO A 318 5.85 4.32 -0.29
CA PRO A 318 7.29 4.61 -0.27
C PRO A 318 7.62 6.06 0.12
N THR A 319 6.74 6.99 -0.23
CA THR A 319 6.82 8.40 0.16
C THR A 319 5.42 8.88 0.50
N TYR A 320 5.23 9.44 1.67
CA TYR A 320 3.95 9.97 2.15
C TYR A 320 4.15 11.21 3.02
N TYR A 321 3.07 11.83 3.47
CA TYR A 321 3.12 13.11 4.16
C TYR A 321 2.57 13.00 5.59
N ASP A 322 3.38 13.44 6.55
CA ASP A 322 2.94 13.66 7.92
C ASP A 322 2.35 15.07 8.04
N ARG A 323 1.03 15.14 8.13
CA ARG A 323 0.30 16.41 8.22
C ARG A 323 0.61 17.14 9.52
N ALA A 324 0.70 16.41 10.65
CA ALA A 324 0.94 17.00 11.96
C ALA A 324 2.36 17.58 12.07
N ALA A 325 3.36 16.86 11.58
CA ALA A 325 4.74 17.33 11.54
C ALA A 325 5.05 18.21 10.30
N ARG A 326 4.15 18.27 9.31
CA ARG A 326 4.28 19.01 8.05
C ARG A 326 5.52 18.67 7.25
N GLN A 327 5.85 17.41 7.21
CA GLN A 327 7.03 16.93 6.51
C GLN A 327 6.75 15.68 5.69
N PRO A 328 7.44 15.51 4.55
CA PRO A 328 7.42 14.25 3.83
C PRO A 328 8.14 13.18 4.64
N LEU A 329 7.57 11.97 4.65
CA LEU A 329 8.19 10.75 5.13
C LEU A 329 8.53 9.89 3.91
N ALA A 330 9.75 9.41 3.85
CA ALA A 330 10.26 8.66 2.71
C ALA A 330 11.04 7.42 3.19
N PRO A 331 10.38 6.35 3.58
CA PRO A 331 11.03 5.08 3.92
C PRO A 331 12.03 4.63 2.85
N GLN A 332 11.65 4.72 1.59
CA GLN A 332 12.50 4.42 0.44
C GLN A 332 13.78 5.27 0.39
N GLY A 333 13.69 6.55 0.70
CA GLY A 333 14.80 7.50 0.61
C GLY A 333 15.85 7.34 1.71
N GLN A 334 15.61 6.50 2.71
CA GLN A 334 16.51 6.25 3.84
C GLN A 334 17.28 4.93 3.67
N ALA A 335 17.80 4.67 2.48
CA ALA A 335 18.54 3.46 2.14
C ALA A 335 17.76 2.16 2.44
N MET A 336 16.45 2.19 2.22
CA MET A 336 15.52 1.10 2.49
C MET A 336 15.30 0.78 3.99
N MET A 337 15.74 1.63 4.90
CA MET A 337 15.56 1.47 6.34
C MET A 337 14.11 1.84 6.73
N THR A 338 13.22 0.86 6.78
CA THR A 338 11.79 1.09 7.04
C THR A 338 11.37 0.89 8.48
N GLU A 339 12.22 0.31 9.32
CA GLU A 339 11.86 -0.05 10.70
C GLU A 339 11.41 1.15 11.56
N GLY A 340 12.01 2.32 11.34
CA GLY A 340 11.66 3.55 12.06
C GLY A 340 10.32 4.17 11.68
N PHE A 341 9.71 3.74 10.58
CA PHE A 341 8.42 4.22 10.10
C PHE A 341 7.26 3.30 10.49
N LEU A 342 7.56 2.08 10.93
CA LEU A 342 6.55 1.11 11.33
C LEU A 342 5.86 1.55 12.62
N GLY A 343 4.54 1.59 12.61
CA GLY A 343 3.71 2.00 13.74
C GLY A 343 4.02 1.23 15.02
N ALA A 344 4.06 1.91 16.15
CA ALA A 344 4.35 1.30 17.45
C ALA A 344 3.30 0.28 17.91
N GLY A 345 2.11 0.31 17.31
CA GLY A 345 1.00 -0.56 17.66
C GLY A 345 1.02 -1.94 17.01
N VAL A 346 1.98 -2.23 16.15
CA VAL A 346 2.12 -3.55 15.49
C VAL A 346 3.36 -4.29 15.98
N GLU A 347 3.37 -5.59 15.80
CA GLU A 347 4.48 -6.49 16.10
C GLU A 347 4.91 -7.19 14.80
N THR A 348 6.21 -7.26 14.54
CA THR A 348 6.74 -8.04 13.43
C THR A 348 6.90 -9.51 13.81
N LEU A 349 7.02 -10.40 12.82
CA LEU A 349 7.37 -11.79 13.07
C LEU A 349 8.71 -11.92 13.81
N TYR A 350 9.70 -11.08 13.54
CA TYR A 350 10.99 -11.10 14.28
C TYR A 350 10.77 -10.87 15.77
N GLU A 351 9.99 -9.84 16.12
CA GLU A 351 9.64 -9.50 17.50
C GLU A 351 8.82 -10.63 18.16
N ALA A 352 7.88 -11.22 17.43
CA ALA A 352 7.06 -12.34 17.91
C ALA A 352 7.91 -13.59 18.21
N PHE A 353 8.90 -13.91 17.37
CA PHE A 353 9.83 -14.99 17.62
C PHE A 353 10.67 -14.74 18.87
N HIS A 354 11.15 -13.52 19.10
CA HIS A 354 11.85 -13.16 20.32
C HIS A 354 10.95 -13.22 21.55
N ARG A 355 9.71 -12.76 21.43
CA ARG A 355 8.73 -12.83 22.54
C ARG A 355 8.49 -14.28 22.99
N VAL A 356 8.43 -15.22 22.03
CA VAL A 356 8.12 -16.63 22.33
C VAL A 356 9.37 -17.44 22.72
N HIS A 357 10.49 -17.24 22.04
CA HIS A 357 11.69 -18.06 22.20
C HIS A 357 12.82 -17.36 22.98
N GLY A 358 12.63 -16.11 23.38
CA GLY A 358 13.64 -15.30 24.09
C GLY A 358 14.70 -14.71 23.14
N ALA A 359 15.51 -13.83 23.69
CA ALA A 359 16.56 -13.09 22.95
C ALA A 359 17.68 -13.98 22.37
N ALA A 360 17.76 -15.27 22.76
CA ALA A 360 18.71 -16.21 22.19
C ALA A 360 18.25 -16.82 20.85
N ALA A 361 16.99 -16.61 20.46
CA ALA A 361 16.47 -17.03 19.17
C ALA A 361 16.93 -16.05 18.11
N LEU A 362 17.89 -16.46 17.27
CA LEU A 362 18.36 -15.64 16.16
C LEU A 362 17.27 -15.48 15.11
N THR A 363 17.08 -14.22 14.63
CA THR A 363 16.17 -13.88 13.52
C THR A 363 16.93 -13.09 12.45
N ALA A 364 16.51 -13.25 11.18
CA ALA A 364 17.21 -12.64 10.05
C ALA A 364 16.27 -12.02 9.02
N SER A 365 16.51 -10.75 8.72
CA SER A 365 16.02 -10.01 7.56
C SER A 365 17.14 -9.96 6.52
N ILE A 366 16.97 -10.73 5.44
CA ILE A 366 17.95 -10.81 4.36
C ILE A 366 17.41 -10.03 3.17
N HIS A 367 17.93 -8.84 2.97
CA HIS A 367 17.48 -7.85 1.98
C HIS A 367 15.99 -7.48 2.07
N GLU A 368 15.27 -8.00 3.04
CA GLU A 368 13.90 -7.64 3.35
C GLU A 368 13.84 -6.18 3.85
N PRO A 369 13.05 -5.29 3.22
CA PRO A 369 12.98 -3.88 3.61
C PRO A 369 12.54 -3.64 5.05
N GLN A 370 11.69 -4.50 5.61
CA GLN A 370 11.24 -4.38 6.99
C GLN A 370 12.08 -5.26 7.92
N GLY A 371 12.97 -4.62 8.69
CA GLY A 371 13.91 -5.31 9.58
C GLY A 371 13.66 -5.14 11.07
N ARG A 372 12.56 -4.44 11.50
CA ARG A 372 12.34 -4.15 12.93
C ARG A 372 12.27 -5.43 13.76
N GLY A 373 13.16 -5.49 14.75
CA GLY A 373 13.27 -6.62 15.66
C GLY A 373 14.16 -7.77 15.18
N ALA A 374 14.66 -7.75 13.93
CA ALA A 374 15.60 -8.76 13.46
C ALA A 374 17.01 -8.54 14.04
N ASP A 375 17.71 -9.63 14.42
CA ASP A 375 19.10 -9.56 14.87
C ASP A 375 20.06 -9.28 13.70
N HIS A 376 19.84 -9.97 12.58
CA HIS A 376 20.52 -9.70 11.31
C HIS A 376 19.57 -8.93 10.41
N ALA A 377 19.92 -7.71 10.07
CA ALA A 377 19.20 -6.84 9.12
C ALA A 377 20.23 -5.91 8.47
N ALA A 378 20.82 -6.37 7.37
CA ALA A 378 21.94 -5.67 6.75
C ALA A 378 21.54 -4.29 6.18
N LEU A 379 20.30 -4.13 5.73
CA LEU A 379 19.75 -2.83 5.28
C LEU A 379 19.63 -1.84 6.44
N GLU A 380 19.44 -2.33 7.67
CA GLU A 380 19.41 -1.56 8.91
C GLU A 380 20.80 -1.44 9.60
N GLY A 381 21.85 -1.87 8.93
CA GLY A 381 23.23 -1.83 9.44
C GLY A 381 23.58 -2.89 10.48
N ARG A 382 22.66 -3.82 10.80
CA ARG A 382 22.90 -4.93 11.72
C ARG A 382 23.37 -6.17 10.95
N VAL A 383 24.59 -6.62 11.21
CA VAL A 383 25.18 -7.80 10.56
C VAL A 383 25.70 -8.75 11.61
N VAL A 384 25.12 -9.95 11.63
CA VAL A 384 25.59 -11.11 12.43
C VAL A 384 26.50 -11.96 11.57
N GLY A 385 27.56 -12.51 12.17
CA GLY A 385 28.52 -13.40 11.52
C GLY A 385 29.85 -12.73 11.12
N PRO A 386 30.82 -13.52 10.64
CA PRO A 386 32.18 -13.06 10.33
C PRO A 386 32.22 -12.20 9.06
N ARG A 387 32.44 -10.89 9.24
CA ARG A 387 32.42 -9.89 8.17
C ARG A 387 33.39 -10.16 7.02
N ASP A 388 34.58 -10.69 7.31
CA ASP A 388 35.58 -11.00 6.28
C ASP A 388 35.11 -12.13 5.35
N ARG A 389 34.49 -13.17 5.93
CA ARG A 389 33.87 -14.26 5.16
C ARG A 389 32.71 -13.74 4.31
N LEU A 390 31.84 -12.91 4.90
CA LEU A 390 30.73 -12.30 4.19
C LEU A 390 31.22 -11.46 2.99
N LYS A 391 32.27 -10.65 3.19
CA LYS A 391 32.86 -9.84 2.12
C LYS A 391 33.45 -10.71 0.99
N ALA A 392 34.18 -11.77 1.35
CA ALA A 392 34.79 -12.69 0.37
C ALA A 392 33.72 -13.41 -0.46
N LEU A 393 32.72 -13.98 0.20
CA LEU A 393 31.62 -14.70 -0.47
C LEU A 393 30.75 -13.77 -1.30
N THR A 394 30.48 -12.54 -0.81
CA THR A 394 29.79 -11.51 -1.61
C THR A 394 30.54 -11.21 -2.89
N ALA A 395 31.87 -11.04 -2.83
CA ALA A 395 32.67 -10.76 -4.02
C ALA A 395 32.65 -11.93 -5.03
N GLU A 396 32.65 -13.16 -4.55
CA GLU A 396 32.50 -14.36 -5.38
C GLU A 396 31.16 -14.38 -6.10
N LEU A 397 30.03 -14.30 -5.37
CA LEU A 397 28.69 -14.35 -5.92
C LEU A 397 28.35 -13.16 -6.82
N VAL A 398 28.87 -11.97 -6.53
CA VAL A 398 28.81 -10.81 -7.43
C VAL A 398 29.61 -11.06 -8.71
N GLY A 399 30.72 -11.77 -8.64
CA GLY A 399 31.49 -12.23 -9.80
C GLY A 399 30.68 -13.09 -10.77
N GLU A 400 29.77 -13.89 -10.24
CA GLU A 400 28.90 -14.81 -10.99
C GLU A 400 27.68 -14.15 -11.66
N ILE A 401 27.35 -12.88 -11.33
CA ILE A 401 26.24 -12.19 -11.96
C ILE A 401 26.43 -12.15 -13.48
N ASP A 402 25.37 -12.50 -14.23
CA ASP A 402 25.38 -12.48 -15.69
C ASP A 402 25.83 -11.11 -16.22
N PRO A 403 26.81 -11.06 -17.14
CA PRO A 403 27.27 -9.81 -17.72
C PRO A 403 26.16 -8.94 -18.34
N ARG A 404 25.07 -9.55 -18.80
CA ARG A 404 23.90 -8.80 -19.34
C ARG A 404 23.34 -7.82 -18.32
N TRP A 405 23.31 -8.19 -17.06
CA TRP A 405 22.80 -7.36 -15.96
C TRP A 405 23.86 -6.41 -15.36
N LYS A 406 25.08 -6.43 -15.90
CA LYS A 406 26.16 -5.50 -15.54
C LYS A 406 26.38 -4.41 -16.59
N ALA A 407 25.60 -4.44 -17.68
CA ALA A 407 25.74 -3.47 -18.77
C ALA A 407 25.16 -2.10 -18.38
N ASP A 408 25.78 -1.04 -18.89
CA ASP A 408 25.28 0.32 -18.70
C ASP A 408 23.87 0.48 -19.30
N GLY A 409 23.00 1.20 -18.61
CA GLY A 409 21.62 1.46 -19.02
C GLY A 409 20.57 0.52 -18.41
N HIS A 410 20.97 -0.40 -17.56
CA HIS A 410 20.10 -1.33 -16.84
C HIS A 410 20.24 -1.17 -15.31
N ASP A 411 20.24 0.06 -14.82
CA ASP A 411 20.61 0.40 -13.43
C ASP A 411 19.74 -0.30 -12.38
N GLY A 412 18.44 -0.49 -12.64
CA GLY A 412 17.51 -1.21 -11.76
C GLY A 412 17.88 -2.68 -11.62
N VAL A 413 17.92 -3.40 -12.73
CA VAL A 413 18.27 -4.83 -12.79
C VAL A 413 19.67 -5.08 -12.24
N GLN A 414 20.65 -4.19 -12.55
CA GLN A 414 22.01 -4.30 -12.02
C GLN A 414 22.07 -4.21 -10.50
N ARG A 415 21.37 -3.22 -9.93
CA ARG A 415 21.29 -3.01 -8.48
C ARG A 415 20.69 -4.23 -7.78
N GLU A 416 19.62 -4.76 -8.32
CA GLU A 416 18.86 -5.86 -7.72
C GLU A 416 19.57 -7.20 -7.85
N ALA A 417 20.26 -7.47 -8.98
CA ALA A 417 21.15 -8.62 -9.11
C ALA A 417 22.30 -8.59 -8.08
N LEU A 418 22.81 -7.39 -7.75
CA LEU A 418 23.79 -7.19 -6.68
C LEU A 418 23.19 -7.43 -5.30
N LEU A 419 21.95 -6.99 -5.06
CA LEU A 419 21.25 -7.22 -3.80
C LEU A 419 21.05 -8.72 -3.56
N ASP A 420 20.55 -9.45 -4.54
CA ASP A 420 20.36 -10.91 -4.46
C ASP A 420 21.67 -11.67 -4.20
N ALA A 421 22.76 -11.26 -4.86
CA ALA A 421 24.09 -11.87 -4.61
C ALA A 421 24.55 -11.65 -3.16
N ARG A 422 24.33 -10.45 -2.61
CA ARG A 422 24.64 -10.11 -1.22
C ARG A 422 23.74 -10.84 -0.26
N GLY A 423 22.45 -10.97 -0.57
CA GLY A 423 21.47 -11.72 0.22
C GLY A 423 21.85 -13.19 0.36
N LEU A 424 22.18 -13.84 -0.73
CA LEU A 424 22.64 -15.23 -0.70
C LEU A 424 23.93 -15.38 0.12
N ALA A 425 24.91 -14.46 -0.01
CA ALA A 425 26.11 -14.49 0.81
C ALA A 425 25.81 -14.35 2.30
N GLN A 426 24.89 -13.49 2.67
CA GLN A 426 24.43 -13.31 4.06
C GLN A 426 23.81 -14.60 4.60
N MET A 427 22.88 -15.19 3.83
CA MET A 427 22.23 -16.46 4.19
C MET A 427 23.27 -17.56 4.47
N LEU A 428 24.19 -17.80 3.54
CA LEU A 428 25.20 -18.84 3.66
C LEU A 428 26.12 -18.62 4.87
N VAL A 429 26.59 -17.39 5.09
CA VAL A 429 27.44 -17.07 6.24
C VAL A 429 26.69 -17.22 7.55
N LEU A 430 25.45 -16.76 7.62
CA LEU A 430 24.64 -16.76 8.83
C LEU A 430 24.29 -18.18 9.30
N PHE A 431 23.97 -19.07 8.36
CA PHE A 431 23.61 -20.46 8.69
C PHE A 431 24.83 -21.35 9.02
N ASP A 432 26.02 -20.98 8.54
CA ASP A 432 27.26 -21.70 8.78
C ASP A 432 28.03 -21.25 10.03
N ASP A 433 27.65 -20.12 10.66
CA ASP A 433 28.45 -19.56 11.76
C ASP A 433 28.25 -20.38 13.04
N PRO A 434 29.31 -21.05 13.55
CA PRO A 434 29.22 -21.86 14.77
C PRO A 434 29.05 -21.03 16.04
N ALA A 435 29.16 -19.70 15.95
CA ALA A 435 29.04 -18.81 17.12
C ALA A 435 27.59 -18.67 17.62
N HIS A 436 26.61 -19.06 16.81
CA HIS A 436 25.20 -19.00 17.18
C HIS A 436 24.40 -20.12 16.48
N PRO A 437 23.21 -20.48 17.01
CA PRO A 437 22.34 -21.43 16.32
C PRO A 437 21.81 -20.82 15.01
N PRO A 438 21.43 -21.66 14.04
CA PRO A 438 20.75 -21.18 12.83
C PRO A 438 19.49 -20.39 13.16
N PRO A 439 19.13 -19.35 12.36
CA PRO A 439 17.96 -18.52 12.60
C PRO A 439 16.67 -19.34 12.80
N ARG A 440 15.85 -18.88 13.75
CA ARG A 440 14.50 -19.41 13.98
C ARG A 440 13.48 -18.86 12.99
N PHE A 441 13.69 -17.65 12.54
CA PHE A 441 12.91 -17.01 11.49
C PHE A 441 13.84 -16.27 10.53
N THR A 442 13.61 -16.45 9.25
CA THR A 442 14.31 -15.75 8.17
C THR A 442 13.28 -15.26 7.16
N ALA A 443 13.30 -13.98 6.84
CA ALA A 443 12.69 -13.44 5.61
C ALA A 443 13.82 -13.11 4.64
N HIS A 444 13.71 -13.60 3.42
CA HIS A 444 14.71 -13.45 2.37
C HIS A 444 14.05 -12.98 1.08
N GLU A 445 14.36 -11.77 0.67
CA GLU A 445 13.92 -11.18 -0.57
C GLU A 445 14.92 -11.44 -1.69
N PHE A 446 14.38 -11.73 -2.87
CA PHE A 446 15.04 -11.73 -4.17
C PHE A 446 14.43 -10.61 -5.00
N ALA A 447 15.13 -9.50 -5.13
CA ALA A 447 14.64 -8.28 -5.74
C ALA A 447 14.76 -8.26 -7.28
N LEU A 448 15.57 -9.17 -7.86
CA LEU A 448 15.88 -9.17 -9.29
C LEU A 448 14.63 -9.33 -10.17
N THR A 449 13.62 -10.03 -9.70
CA THR A 449 12.37 -10.24 -10.45
C THR A 449 11.56 -8.96 -10.61
N ASP A 450 11.54 -8.07 -9.61
CA ASP A 450 10.88 -6.76 -9.71
C ASP A 450 11.61 -5.85 -10.70
N GLY A 451 12.93 -5.73 -10.58
CA GLY A 451 13.72 -4.93 -11.52
C GLY A 451 13.57 -5.38 -12.96
N ALA A 452 13.55 -6.68 -13.19
CA ALA A 452 13.32 -7.22 -14.53
C ALA A 452 11.88 -7.00 -15.01
N GLY A 453 10.90 -7.08 -14.10
CA GLY A 453 9.50 -6.75 -14.39
C GLY A 453 9.34 -5.31 -14.83
N HIS A 454 9.96 -4.37 -14.15
CA HIS A 454 9.99 -2.95 -14.55
C HIS A 454 10.69 -2.72 -15.89
N GLU A 455 11.87 -3.30 -16.07
CA GLU A 455 12.74 -3.06 -17.24
C GLU A 455 12.21 -3.69 -18.51
N TYR A 456 11.71 -4.95 -18.42
CA TYR A 456 11.33 -5.75 -19.59
C TYR A 456 9.83 -5.98 -19.69
N GLY A 457 9.05 -5.64 -18.67
CA GLY A 457 7.63 -5.92 -18.55
C GLY A 457 7.32 -7.35 -18.10
N PRO A 458 6.09 -7.60 -17.60
CA PRO A 458 5.62 -8.95 -17.30
C PRO A 458 5.53 -9.80 -18.58
N HIS A 459 5.58 -11.12 -18.43
CA HIS A 459 5.52 -12.12 -19.53
C HIS A 459 6.65 -12.02 -20.54
N SER A 460 7.70 -11.26 -20.24
CA SER A 460 8.86 -11.07 -21.11
C SER A 460 9.93 -12.15 -20.89
N GLN A 461 10.79 -12.35 -21.90
CA GLN A 461 11.96 -13.23 -21.73
C GLN A 461 12.94 -12.68 -20.69
N GLY A 462 13.09 -11.35 -20.59
CA GLY A 462 13.94 -10.73 -19.59
C GLY A 462 13.53 -11.03 -18.16
N LEU A 463 12.21 -10.98 -17.88
CA LEU A 463 11.66 -11.40 -16.58
C LEU A 463 11.93 -12.91 -16.32
N ARG A 464 11.70 -13.77 -17.30
CA ARG A 464 11.96 -15.21 -17.15
C ARG A 464 13.41 -15.53 -16.89
N ASP A 465 14.34 -14.83 -17.54
CA ASP A 465 15.77 -14.94 -17.27
C ASP A 465 16.09 -14.55 -15.81
N ALA A 466 15.45 -13.51 -15.28
CA ALA A 466 15.59 -13.10 -13.88
C ALA A 466 15.00 -14.15 -12.91
N VAL A 467 13.81 -14.70 -13.22
CA VAL A 467 13.22 -15.80 -12.45
C VAL A 467 14.14 -17.01 -12.41
N ALA A 468 14.76 -17.38 -13.55
CA ALA A 468 15.72 -18.49 -13.60
C ALA A 468 16.94 -18.26 -12.71
N GLU A 469 17.46 -17.01 -12.64
CA GLU A 469 18.58 -16.70 -11.75
C GLU A 469 18.16 -16.70 -10.28
N SER A 470 16.99 -16.15 -9.93
CA SER A 470 16.46 -16.20 -8.57
C SER A 470 16.20 -17.64 -8.13
N ASP A 471 15.67 -18.51 -9.01
CA ASP A 471 15.51 -19.95 -8.76
C ASP A 471 16.84 -20.66 -8.55
N ARG A 472 17.86 -20.34 -9.35
CA ARG A 472 19.23 -20.88 -9.18
C ARG A 472 19.80 -20.53 -7.81
N ARG A 473 19.63 -19.27 -7.38
CA ARG A 473 20.09 -18.80 -6.05
C ARG A 473 19.30 -19.44 -4.91
N LEU A 474 17.98 -19.57 -5.07
CA LEU A 474 17.14 -20.33 -4.15
C LEU A 474 17.62 -21.77 -4.04
N GLY A 475 17.98 -22.40 -5.16
CA GLY A 475 18.56 -23.75 -5.19
C GLY A 475 19.80 -23.89 -4.33
N ILE A 476 20.75 -22.94 -4.42
CA ILE A 476 21.96 -22.91 -3.58
C ILE A 476 21.57 -22.82 -2.09
N ALA A 477 20.60 -21.95 -1.73
CA ALA A 477 20.14 -21.82 -0.35
C ALA A 477 19.48 -23.11 0.15
N LEU A 478 18.63 -23.76 -0.64
CA LEU A 478 17.97 -25.02 -0.29
C LEU A 478 18.98 -26.19 -0.12
N ASP A 479 19.97 -26.30 -1.02
CA ASP A 479 21.02 -27.30 -0.94
C ASP A 479 21.90 -27.10 0.29
N HIS A 480 22.18 -25.86 0.64
CA HIS A 480 22.91 -25.53 1.86
C HIS A 480 22.13 -25.93 3.12
N LEU A 481 20.83 -25.59 3.19
CA LEU A 481 19.97 -26.03 4.31
C LEU A 481 19.86 -27.58 4.39
N ALA A 482 19.84 -28.26 3.24
CA ALA A 482 19.85 -29.71 3.19
C ALA A 482 21.17 -30.31 3.73
N ALA A 483 22.31 -29.72 3.33
CA ALA A 483 23.64 -30.13 3.82
C ALA A 483 23.78 -29.96 5.35
N LEU A 484 23.13 -28.95 5.92
CA LEU A 484 23.07 -28.74 7.37
C LEU A 484 22.01 -29.59 8.09
N GLY A 485 21.22 -30.39 7.37
CA GLY A 485 20.13 -31.20 7.94
C GLY A 485 18.94 -30.37 8.43
N LEU A 486 18.78 -29.15 7.91
CA LEU A 486 17.76 -28.21 8.36
C LEU A 486 16.51 -28.19 7.47
N LEU A 487 16.60 -28.66 6.22
CA LEU A 487 15.57 -28.52 5.20
C LEU A 487 14.22 -29.10 5.65
N ASP A 488 14.24 -30.39 6.13
CA ASP A 488 13.01 -31.10 6.49
C ASP A 488 12.37 -30.66 7.81
N SER A 489 13.06 -29.81 8.59
CA SER A 489 12.54 -29.23 9.83
C SER A 489 12.12 -27.76 9.68
N THR A 490 12.15 -27.24 8.46
CA THR A 490 11.85 -25.83 8.14
C THR A 490 10.46 -25.71 7.50
N LEU A 491 9.65 -24.79 8.00
CA LEU A 491 8.46 -24.29 7.32
C LEU A 491 8.93 -23.25 6.29
N PHE A 492 8.72 -23.53 5.02
CA PHE A 492 8.92 -22.58 3.94
C PHE A 492 7.61 -21.91 3.58
N VAL A 493 7.65 -20.60 3.42
CA VAL A 493 6.58 -19.82 2.81
C VAL A 493 7.15 -19.13 1.59
N PHE A 494 6.56 -19.35 0.43
CA PHE A 494 6.94 -18.69 -0.81
C PHE A 494 5.84 -17.73 -1.24
N THR A 495 6.21 -16.49 -1.56
CA THR A 495 5.30 -15.45 -2.08
C THR A 495 6.07 -14.42 -2.91
N SER A 496 5.35 -13.46 -3.44
CA SER A 496 5.81 -12.16 -3.89
C SER A 496 5.13 -11.10 -3.03
N ASP A 497 5.58 -9.88 -3.09
CA ASP A 497 4.98 -8.76 -2.38
C ASP A 497 3.83 -8.10 -3.16
N HIS A 498 3.88 -8.12 -4.50
CA HIS A 498 2.81 -7.67 -5.42
C HIS A 498 2.90 -8.39 -6.78
N GLY A 499 1.93 -8.06 -7.66
CA GLY A 499 1.97 -8.43 -9.07
C GLY A 499 2.59 -7.32 -9.93
N MET A 500 2.60 -7.52 -11.24
CA MET A 500 3.17 -6.60 -12.23
C MET A 500 2.24 -6.53 -13.43
N ALA A 501 1.99 -5.32 -13.95
CA ALA A 501 1.17 -5.10 -15.14
C ALA A 501 1.98 -4.47 -16.28
N ALA A 502 1.74 -4.94 -17.49
CA ALA A 502 2.33 -4.36 -18.70
C ALA A 502 1.85 -2.92 -18.90
N GLN A 503 2.77 -2.03 -19.29
CA GLN A 503 2.51 -0.61 -19.48
C GLN A 503 2.56 -0.19 -20.94
N ASP A 504 1.65 0.71 -21.33
CA ASP A 504 1.79 1.46 -22.55
C ASP A 504 2.71 2.67 -22.30
N VAL A 505 3.99 2.50 -22.57
CA VAL A 505 5.01 3.54 -22.33
C VAL A 505 4.77 4.82 -23.15
N ALA A 506 3.92 4.77 -24.16
CA ALA A 506 3.52 5.96 -24.91
C ALA A 506 2.54 6.85 -24.12
N LEU A 507 1.87 6.30 -23.12
CA LEU A 507 0.94 7.01 -22.25
C LEU A 507 1.60 7.57 -20.98
N ALA A 508 2.92 7.66 -20.93
CA ALA A 508 3.70 8.07 -19.77
C ALA A 508 3.14 9.31 -19.06
N ALA A 509 2.28 9.08 -18.07
CA ALA A 509 1.69 10.13 -17.24
C ALA A 509 1.79 9.75 -15.76
N ASN A 510 1.86 10.76 -14.91
CA ASN A 510 1.67 10.61 -13.48
C ASN A 510 0.40 11.37 -13.06
N PRO A 511 -0.77 10.70 -13.04
CA PRO A 511 -2.03 11.35 -12.72
C PRO A 511 -2.04 12.01 -11.34
N ALA A 512 -1.34 11.45 -10.36
CA ALA A 512 -1.31 12.00 -9.01
C ALA A 512 -0.73 13.42 -8.94
N ARG A 513 0.13 13.81 -9.89
CA ARG A 513 0.68 15.17 -9.98
C ARG A 513 -0.21 16.17 -10.74
N HIS A 514 -1.31 15.71 -11.32
CA HIS A 514 -2.18 16.59 -12.11
C HIS A 514 -2.83 17.73 -11.28
N PRO A 515 -3.26 17.52 -10.03
CA PRO A 515 -3.79 18.61 -9.21
C PRO A 515 -2.84 19.81 -9.08
N GLU A 516 -1.54 19.57 -8.94
CA GLU A 516 -0.54 20.64 -8.90
C GLU A 516 -0.46 21.39 -10.25
N ARG A 517 -0.56 20.67 -11.37
CA ARG A 517 -0.53 21.29 -12.72
C ARG A 517 -1.69 22.23 -12.97
N ILE A 518 -2.85 21.94 -12.40
CA ILE A 518 -4.02 22.84 -12.48
C ILE A 518 -4.03 23.93 -11.38
N GLY A 519 -2.91 24.08 -10.65
CA GLY A 519 -2.72 25.13 -9.66
C GLY A 519 -3.26 24.84 -8.28
N LEU A 520 -3.66 23.60 -7.98
CA LEU A 520 -3.97 23.20 -6.62
C LEU A 520 -2.67 23.03 -5.81
N LYS A 521 -2.71 23.43 -4.56
CA LYS A 521 -1.63 23.25 -3.60
C LYS A 521 -1.79 21.87 -2.98
N ALA A 522 -0.83 21.00 -3.20
CA ALA A 522 -0.84 19.64 -2.71
C ALA A 522 0.58 19.16 -2.40
N VAL A 523 0.69 18.12 -1.58
CA VAL A 523 1.86 17.26 -1.49
C VAL A 523 1.48 15.95 -2.17
N THR A 524 2.34 15.45 -3.04
CA THR A 524 2.06 14.22 -3.78
C THR A 524 3.11 13.15 -3.48
N GLY A 525 2.64 11.94 -3.24
CA GLY A 525 3.43 10.72 -3.16
C GLY A 525 2.66 9.65 -3.91
N GLU A 526 3.01 9.42 -5.17
CA GLU A 526 2.28 8.53 -6.08
C GLU A 526 1.94 7.19 -5.44
N PRO A 527 0.65 6.77 -5.42
CA PRO A 527 -0.54 7.35 -6.05
C PRO A 527 -1.36 8.31 -5.18
N MET A 528 -0.80 8.85 -4.12
CA MET A 528 -1.46 9.60 -3.05
C MET A 528 -1.33 11.10 -3.19
N ILE A 529 -2.35 11.84 -2.74
CA ILE A 529 -2.44 13.30 -2.78
C ILE A 529 -2.91 13.82 -1.43
N TRP A 530 -2.16 14.74 -0.84
CA TRP A 530 -2.52 15.51 0.36
C TRP A 530 -2.72 16.97 -0.04
N LEU A 531 -3.94 17.48 0.09
CA LEU A 531 -4.30 18.85 -0.27
C LEU A 531 -3.86 19.81 0.83
N ARG A 532 -3.43 21.01 0.43
CA ARG A 532 -3.05 22.09 1.34
C ARG A 532 -4.19 23.10 1.42
N ASP A 533 -5.09 22.88 2.35
CA ASP A 533 -6.33 23.63 2.47
C ASP A 533 -6.40 24.51 3.72
N LEU A 534 -7.33 25.47 3.70
CA LEU A 534 -7.63 26.36 4.80
C LEU A 534 -8.92 25.91 5.51
N ALA A 535 -8.87 25.82 6.82
CA ALA A 535 -10.05 25.81 7.67
C ALA A 535 -10.50 27.27 7.91
N VAL A 536 -11.78 27.54 7.67
CA VAL A 536 -12.34 28.90 7.79
C VAL A 536 -13.60 28.84 8.64
N ALA A 537 -13.62 29.62 9.71
CA ALA A 537 -14.80 29.86 10.52
C ALA A 537 -15.26 31.32 10.39
N VAL A 538 -16.57 31.54 10.37
CA VAL A 538 -17.18 32.86 10.35
C VAL A 538 -18.00 33.06 11.62
N GLU A 539 -17.62 34.04 12.43
CA GLU A 539 -18.29 34.42 13.67
C GLU A 539 -19.05 35.74 13.50
N PRO A 540 -20.36 35.73 13.44
CA PRO A 540 -21.13 37.00 13.43
C PRO A 540 -21.07 37.65 14.82
N ALA A 541 -20.90 38.97 14.83
CA ALA A 541 -21.03 39.75 16.07
C ALA A 541 -22.50 39.96 16.46
N ASN A 542 -22.73 40.34 17.70
CA ASN A 542 -24.07 40.58 18.26
C ASN A 542 -24.86 41.70 17.56
N ASP A 543 -24.20 42.60 16.82
CA ASP A 543 -24.83 43.65 16.04
C ASP A 543 -25.48 43.19 14.73
N GLY A 544 -25.27 41.90 14.36
CA GLY A 544 -25.75 41.25 13.14
C GLY A 544 -25.15 41.84 11.84
N ARG A 545 -24.15 42.72 11.95
CA ARG A 545 -23.51 43.41 10.81
C ARG A 545 -21.99 43.25 10.78
N THR A 546 -21.37 43.01 11.90
CA THR A 546 -19.93 42.76 11.97
C THR A 546 -19.69 41.23 12.00
N ALA A 547 -18.70 40.78 11.26
CA ALA A 547 -18.27 39.39 11.28
C ALA A 547 -16.76 39.29 11.44
N ARG A 548 -16.31 38.26 12.12
CA ARG A 548 -14.90 37.84 12.19
C ARG A 548 -14.73 36.59 11.34
N VAL A 549 -13.71 36.62 10.51
CA VAL A 549 -13.26 35.46 9.76
C VAL A 549 -12.00 34.92 10.43
N ILE A 550 -12.01 33.68 10.83
CA ILE A 550 -10.88 32.98 11.43
C ILE A 550 -10.37 32.00 10.39
N VAL A 551 -9.10 32.12 10.04
CA VAL A 551 -8.42 31.30 9.04
C VAL A 551 -7.30 30.52 9.71
N CYS A 552 -7.40 29.20 9.63
CA CYS A 552 -6.39 28.27 10.15
C CYS A 552 -5.92 27.33 9.03
N ASP A 553 -4.80 26.66 9.25
CA ASP A 553 -4.45 25.48 8.46
C ASP A 553 -5.51 24.40 8.72
N ASN A 554 -5.92 23.67 7.69
CA ASN A 554 -6.89 22.59 7.86
C ASN A 554 -6.30 21.41 8.66
N ASP A 555 -4.99 21.22 8.55
CA ASP A 555 -4.29 20.15 9.26
C ASP A 555 -3.92 20.58 10.69
N ALA A 556 -4.29 19.78 11.68
CA ALA A 556 -3.83 19.97 13.05
C ALA A 556 -2.32 19.72 13.16
N ASP A 557 -1.66 20.44 14.05
CA ASP A 557 -0.23 20.22 14.37
C ASP A 557 -0.05 19.08 15.41
N LEU A 558 1.20 18.90 15.84
CA LEU A 558 1.54 17.88 16.85
C LEU A 558 0.88 18.10 18.23
N SER A 559 0.33 19.30 18.49
CA SER A 559 -0.46 19.57 19.70
C SER A 559 -1.94 19.23 19.53
N GLY A 560 -2.36 18.91 18.31
CA GLY A 560 -3.74 18.66 17.95
C GLY A 560 -4.54 19.94 17.66
N GLU A 561 -3.89 21.09 17.55
CA GLU A 561 -4.53 22.37 17.24
C GLU A 561 -4.31 22.75 15.76
N GLN A 562 -5.31 23.39 15.16
CA GLN A 562 -5.20 23.97 13.81
C GLN A 562 -4.46 25.31 13.89
N PRO A 563 -3.22 25.44 13.36
CA PRO A 563 -2.47 26.68 13.48
C PRO A 563 -3.11 27.83 12.72
N PRO A 564 -3.12 29.05 13.29
CA PRO A 564 -3.64 30.21 12.63
C PRO A 564 -2.81 30.58 11.40
N VAL A 565 -3.48 30.98 10.30
CA VAL A 565 -2.84 31.44 9.07
C VAL A 565 -2.86 32.96 9.00
N ALA A 566 -1.69 33.57 9.23
CA ALA A 566 -1.50 35.02 9.09
C ALA A 566 -1.25 35.38 7.62
N GLY A 567 -1.68 36.56 7.21
CA GLY A 567 -1.41 37.07 5.85
C GLY A 567 -2.36 36.55 4.77
N ALA A 568 -3.38 35.77 5.14
CA ALA A 568 -4.42 35.37 4.19
C ALA A 568 -5.26 36.58 3.77
N GLU A 569 -5.43 36.79 2.46
CA GLU A 569 -6.31 37.83 1.90
C GLU A 569 -7.76 37.33 1.98
N VAL A 570 -8.61 38.05 2.67
CA VAL A 570 -10.06 37.84 2.78
C VAL A 570 -10.78 38.87 1.94
N ARG A 571 -11.30 38.46 0.79
CA ARG A 571 -12.14 39.30 -0.09
C ARG A 571 -13.60 39.09 0.26
N VAL A 572 -14.29 40.16 0.61
CA VAL A 572 -15.72 40.17 0.87
C VAL A 572 -16.42 40.63 -0.40
N MET A 573 -17.15 39.72 -1.05
CA MET A 573 -17.80 39.96 -2.34
C MET A 573 -19.31 40.04 -2.15
N GLY A 574 -19.95 41.02 -2.81
CA GLY A 574 -21.41 41.11 -2.89
C GLY A 574 -21.95 40.60 -4.21
N CYS A 575 -23.20 40.92 -4.52
CA CYS A 575 -23.86 40.56 -5.78
C CYS A 575 -23.02 40.98 -7.01
N ALA A 576 -23.02 40.16 -8.06
CA ALA A 576 -22.31 40.39 -9.32
C ALA A 576 -20.79 40.65 -9.14
N ASP A 577 -20.17 39.93 -8.22
CA ASP A 577 -18.74 39.99 -7.93
C ASP A 577 -18.22 41.38 -7.50
N HIS A 578 -19.10 42.20 -6.95
CA HIS A 578 -18.72 43.51 -6.42
C HIS A 578 -17.88 43.36 -5.15
N LEU A 579 -16.63 43.83 -5.18
CA LEU A 579 -15.74 43.81 -4.01
C LEU A 579 -16.22 44.85 -2.96
N ILE A 580 -16.63 44.35 -1.81
CA ILE A 580 -17.05 45.16 -0.65
C ILE A 580 -15.84 45.55 0.19
N ALA A 581 -14.98 44.61 0.50
CA ALA A 581 -13.77 44.79 1.29
C ALA A 581 -12.68 43.76 0.91
N SER A 582 -11.43 44.19 1.05
CA SER A 582 -10.27 43.28 1.04
C SER A 582 -9.47 43.49 2.32
N LEU A 583 -9.22 42.41 3.05
CA LEU A 583 -8.62 42.42 4.37
C LEU A 583 -7.50 41.40 4.41
N THR A 584 -6.63 41.51 5.40
CA THR A 584 -5.56 40.53 5.62
C THR A 584 -5.66 39.99 7.04
N THR A 585 -5.54 38.70 7.23
CA THR A 585 -5.55 38.07 8.55
C THR A 585 -4.32 38.48 9.35
N ASN A 586 -4.52 38.74 10.65
CA ASN A 586 -3.44 39.05 11.58
C ASN A 586 -2.67 37.79 12.03
N ALA A 587 -1.74 37.94 12.99
CA ALA A 587 -0.95 36.83 13.52
C ALA A 587 -1.78 35.73 14.19
N ALA A 588 -3.01 36.01 14.60
CA ALA A 588 -3.96 35.02 15.13
C ALA A 588 -4.89 34.44 14.05
N GLY A 589 -4.62 34.67 12.76
CA GLY A 589 -5.45 34.20 11.66
C GLY A 589 -6.78 34.95 11.52
N VAL A 590 -6.96 36.12 12.13
CA VAL A 590 -8.25 36.78 12.22
C VAL A 590 -8.31 38.02 11.35
N ALA A 591 -9.39 38.16 10.58
CA ALA A 591 -9.80 39.40 9.90
C ALA A 591 -11.25 39.75 10.30
N GLY A 592 -11.55 41.03 10.48
CA GLY A 592 -12.90 41.51 10.84
C GLY A 592 -13.41 42.53 9.84
N PHE A 593 -14.68 42.46 9.47
CA PHE A 593 -15.32 43.40 8.56
C PHE A 593 -16.76 43.69 9.01
N ALA A 594 -17.29 44.80 8.49
CA ALA A 594 -18.69 45.16 8.65
C ALA A 594 -19.42 45.03 7.31
N THR A 595 -20.60 44.42 7.34
CA THR A 595 -21.44 44.28 6.14
C THR A 595 -22.16 45.61 5.89
N PRO A 596 -22.17 46.15 4.63
CA PRO A 596 -22.96 47.32 4.27
C PRO A 596 -24.46 47.13 4.57
N ALA A 597 -25.13 48.20 4.92
CA ALA A 597 -26.54 48.14 5.32
C ALA A 597 -27.49 47.77 4.17
N ASP A 598 -27.07 47.98 2.95
CA ASP A 598 -27.81 47.73 1.70
C ASP A 598 -27.52 46.35 1.08
N VAL A 599 -26.64 45.58 1.66
CA VAL A 599 -26.31 44.19 1.20
C VAL A 599 -26.91 43.18 2.17
N ALA A 600 -27.65 42.22 1.64
CA ALA A 600 -28.17 41.13 2.44
C ALA A 600 -27.05 40.11 2.77
N PRO A 601 -26.96 39.63 4.01
CA PRO A 601 -25.89 38.67 4.41
C PRO A 601 -25.79 37.41 3.53
N HIS A 602 -26.90 36.89 3.00
CA HIS A 602 -26.92 35.71 2.13
C HIS A 602 -26.38 35.99 0.71
N ASP A 603 -26.21 37.26 0.33
CA ASP A 603 -25.60 37.65 -0.94
C ASP A 603 -24.07 37.84 -0.83
N ILE A 604 -23.52 37.72 0.38
CA ILE A 604 -22.09 37.88 0.61
C ILE A 604 -21.36 36.55 0.45
N VAL A 605 -20.36 36.58 -0.39
CA VAL A 605 -19.39 35.49 -0.58
C VAL A 605 -18.02 35.95 -0.07
N LEU A 606 -17.41 35.12 0.74
CA LEU A 606 -16.04 35.30 1.19
C LEU A 606 -15.12 34.45 0.28
N SER A 607 -14.05 35.08 -0.19
CA SER A 607 -13.01 34.44 -1.00
C SER A 607 -11.67 34.64 -0.30
N ILE A 608 -11.11 33.55 0.21
CA ILE A 608 -9.89 33.53 1.01
C ILE A 608 -8.74 32.98 0.19
N HIS A 609 -7.64 33.71 0.14
CA HIS A 609 -6.45 33.38 -0.64
C HIS A 609 -5.19 33.43 0.21
N HIS A 610 -4.32 32.44 0.06
CA HIS A 610 -2.97 32.44 0.61
C HIS A 610 -2.02 31.72 -0.37
N PRO A 611 -0.76 32.17 -0.56
CA PRO A 611 0.14 31.56 -1.55
C PRO A 611 0.44 30.08 -1.34
N ASP A 612 0.39 29.59 -0.11
CA ASP A 612 0.75 28.21 0.25
C ASP A 612 -0.45 27.25 0.36
N TYR A 613 -1.68 27.76 0.20
CA TYR A 613 -2.91 26.99 0.37
C TYR A 613 -3.82 27.13 -0.84
N ASN A 614 -4.74 26.19 -0.98
CA ASN A 614 -5.83 26.28 -1.94
C ASN A 614 -6.79 27.42 -1.54
N PRO A 615 -7.32 28.18 -2.52
CA PRO A 615 -8.29 29.21 -2.23
C PRO A 615 -9.57 28.59 -1.65
N ARG A 616 -10.26 29.35 -0.77
CA ARG A 616 -11.49 28.93 -0.13
C ARG A 616 -12.61 29.91 -0.42
N HIS A 617 -13.78 29.39 -0.84
CA HIS A 617 -14.95 30.18 -1.12
C HIS A 617 -16.14 29.71 -0.29
N LEU A 618 -16.77 30.60 0.43
CA LEU A 618 -17.93 30.28 1.27
C LEU A 618 -18.90 31.46 1.37
N ARG A 619 -20.15 31.16 1.69
CA ARG A 619 -21.13 32.21 2.02
C ARG A 619 -20.88 32.74 3.43
N LEU A 620 -21.42 33.90 3.74
CA LEU A 620 -21.29 34.53 5.06
C LEU A 620 -21.90 33.65 6.19
N ASP A 621 -22.85 32.82 5.88
CA ASP A 621 -23.41 31.83 6.81
C ASP A 621 -22.53 30.59 7.05
N GLY A 622 -21.35 30.56 6.45
CA GLY A 622 -20.41 29.45 6.54
C GLY A 622 -20.64 28.32 5.52
N THR A 623 -21.67 28.42 4.67
CA THR A 623 -21.95 27.39 3.66
C THR A 623 -20.86 27.38 2.58
N ASN A 624 -20.27 26.23 2.35
CA ASN A 624 -19.25 26.02 1.32
C ASN A 624 -19.81 26.13 -0.10
N LEU A 625 -19.01 26.68 -1.00
CA LEU A 625 -19.31 26.77 -2.43
C LEU A 625 -18.50 25.72 -3.20
N ALA A 626 -18.82 24.46 -2.98
CA ALA A 626 -18.16 23.35 -3.66
C ALA A 626 -18.87 23.00 -4.98
N ILE A 627 -18.09 22.45 -5.92
CA ILE A 627 -18.61 21.92 -7.20
C ILE A 627 -19.46 20.68 -6.89
N ASP A 628 -20.66 20.60 -7.47
CA ASP A 628 -21.47 19.39 -7.42
C ASP A 628 -20.92 18.34 -8.40
N LEU A 629 -20.01 17.50 -7.91
CA LEU A 629 -19.35 16.44 -8.69
C LEU A 629 -20.34 15.49 -9.35
N ARG A 630 -21.44 15.14 -8.68
CA ARG A 630 -22.43 14.19 -9.21
C ARG A 630 -23.06 14.76 -10.48
N ARG A 631 -23.41 16.03 -10.43
CA ARG A 631 -23.97 16.75 -11.57
C ARG A 631 -22.94 16.94 -12.68
N GLU A 632 -21.75 17.36 -12.33
CA GLU A 632 -20.70 17.66 -13.31
C GLU A 632 -20.19 16.39 -14.02
N LEU A 633 -20.01 15.29 -13.31
CA LEU A 633 -19.49 14.05 -13.88
C LEU A 633 -20.57 13.22 -14.58
N TYR A 634 -21.77 13.12 -14.03
CA TYR A 634 -22.78 12.15 -14.47
C TYR A 634 -24.08 12.80 -14.96
N GLY A 635 -24.20 14.13 -14.92
CA GLY A 635 -25.42 14.86 -15.26
C GLY A 635 -26.52 14.72 -14.20
N THR A 636 -27.65 15.35 -14.44
CA THR A 636 -28.83 15.14 -13.60
C THR A 636 -29.50 13.81 -13.97
N MET A 637 -29.08 12.71 -13.36
CA MET A 637 -29.91 11.51 -13.36
C MET A 637 -31.14 11.79 -12.49
N ARG A 638 -32.31 11.88 -13.16
CA ARG A 638 -33.61 11.89 -12.50
C ARG A 638 -34.03 10.47 -12.16
#